data_4a416848f856e3b9a5d017bce6a2ac3d
#
_entry.id   4a416848f856e3b9a5d017bce6a2ac3d
#
_cell.length_a   1.000
_cell.length_b   1.000
_cell.length_c   1.000
_cell.angle_alpha   90.00
_cell.angle_beta   90.00
_cell.angle_gamma   90.00
#
_symmetry.space_group_name_H-M   'P 1'
#
loop_
_entity.id
_entity.type
_entity.pdbx_description
1 polymer ?
#
loop_
_entity_poly.entity_id
_entity_poly.type
_entity_poly.pdbx_seq_one_letter_code
_entity_poly.pdbx_strand_id
1 'polypeptide(L)'
;MNIKQLTLIAVTVMSAVTASAQYDVRSSSSQYLPAWEPADVSMTYGLTAKGVRYAPIWGLDQAWINQQNLKKGINHMGKENIGIGRSAFRFTKALTNDSVLSSDIIAKMRERASIFNQVSDTLPIVFTADQEAGTNEYFVKNQVADISHWAAMINSHVHWMQQNTKHPVVGVSPFNEGDYWTKEEGASPVRQLEVAKLLRKNPRFADIAIVGGNTLNNDKALSWYSSGKNYYEWGNTHQLAGSFDTFAKFYQQLQKDGKVGYGDEMHNVGEAMIGLEYGMTVGIWWGFDSRARGEFCQISRHGERLAYGEHRPNWTAASVWRHDDGRVKAFIGSSERQAVTTNYQFVSTEREVYYDGYGPVRELMMEMPGGTGYQNGQTNAERVIDVTWGEDVAPGLVNGIYKLVNKQTGSVVAYESNGNGIVLRKFSPTSKKQQWTVKPCSHQTGGDYSFYDIESVENSKIRINVRDYSTASRAELIAWTQDKPSSNEQWYLEYIGNGYYYLRNRESALYMTAATDAATARVLQTTMLPEANRDRMLFRFLPLDVDYETTAPGKPHGLTAEAHAASVKLTWDANTEEDLEGYMVLRALQGTDDWNTIARKLKVTEFTDNTCCQGDTYAYRVKAIDLAQNLSEASESISATPSGERSMIARWQMENNLYDDTQNMMDGAAYGSPAYVDGVKSGTKALRLSATKKQYVQLPYEVACSDELTVSLWVSLRSTTAFQRIFDFGYDENHYLYLTPSNGTAIRLAMKNGDDEQKLDCSVKLPASQWKHVVVTIGGGKAVVYVDGQEVGSRSGITIRPSDIRPVLNYIGRGQLSTSPFLAADIDDVRIYNYAISAEDVQTIMGGGELTGVMSAKDTPSVPHKIYGLDGVRRTEPRPGLNIIDGKKVLR
;
A
#
# COMPACT_ATOMS: atom_id res chain seq x y z
N MET A 1 -42.97 14.86 6.92
CA MET A 1 -41.62 15.27 7.34
C MET A 1 -41.13 16.33 6.41
N ASN A 2 -40.67 17.47 6.92
CA ASN A 2 -40.39 18.68 6.14
C ASN A 2 -38.96 18.54 5.53
N ILE A 3 -38.77 19.02 4.30
CA ILE A 3 -37.50 18.93 3.56
C ILE A 3 -36.29 19.44 4.38
N LYS A 4 -36.53 20.44 5.26
CA LYS A 4 -35.51 20.93 6.22
C LYS A 4 -35.06 19.90 7.26
N GLN A 5 -35.93 18.96 7.64
CA GLN A 5 -35.58 17.89 8.59
C GLN A 5 -34.81 16.76 7.89
N LEU A 6 -35.11 16.49 6.61
CA LEU A 6 -34.33 15.55 5.81
C LEU A 6 -32.91 16.08 5.49
N THR A 7 -32.81 17.42 5.23
CA THR A 7 -31.50 18.06 5.01
C THR A 7 -30.66 18.09 6.29
N LEU A 8 -31.28 18.28 7.45
CA LEU A 8 -30.58 18.27 8.73
C LEU A 8 -30.12 16.85 9.11
N ILE A 9 -30.93 15.82 8.81
CA ILE A 9 -30.55 14.41 9.02
C ILE A 9 -29.44 14.01 8.04
N ALA A 10 -29.48 14.46 6.77
CA ALA A 10 -28.45 14.19 5.79
C ALA A 10 -27.12 14.90 6.14
N VAL A 11 -27.18 16.14 6.66
CA VAL A 11 -26.00 16.88 7.11
C VAL A 11 -25.44 16.28 8.39
N THR A 12 -26.28 15.80 9.32
CA THR A 12 -25.81 15.14 10.56
C THR A 12 -25.24 13.76 10.28
N VAL A 13 -25.77 13.03 9.30
CA VAL A 13 -25.23 11.75 8.85
C VAL A 13 -23.93 11.96 8.07
N MET A 14 -23.84 13.00 7.22
CA MET A 14 -22.58 13.34 6.55
C MET A 14 -21.48 13.81 7.52
N SER A 15 -21.82 14.59 8.55
CA SER A 15 -20.83 15.00 9.56
C SER A 15 -20.41 13.86 10.48
N ALA A 16 -21.28 12.89 10.76
CA ALA A 16 -20.92 11.70 11.51
C ALA A 16 -20.03 10.73 10.69
N VAL A 17 -20.28 10.61 9.38
CA VAL A 17 -19.43 9.84 8.45
C VAL A 17 -18.06 10.51 8.30
N THR A 18 -17.98 11.85 8.24
CA THR A 18 -16.69 12.55 8.15
C THR A 18 -15.87 12.47 9.44
N ALA A 19 -16.47 12.38 10.61
CA ALA A 19 -15.73 12.22 11.87
C ALA A 19 -15.15 10.81 12.04
N SER A 20 -15.83 9.77 11.53
CA SER A 20 -15.28 8.41 11.51
C SER A 20 -14.21 8.24 10.42
N ALA A 21 -14.32 8.99 9.33
CA ALA A 21 -13.37 9.03 8.23
C ALA A 21 -11.97 9.52 8.64
N GLN A 22 -11.86 10.26 9.72
CA GLN A 22 -10.62 10.86 10.18
C GLN A 22 -9.57 9.82 10.62
N TYR A 23 -9.99 8.61 10.96
CA TYR A 23 -9.12 7.52 11.41
C TYR A 23 -9.13 6.29 10.49
N ASP A 24 -9.98 6.28 9.50
CA ASP A 24 -9.99 5.24 8.48
C ASP A 24 -9.55 5.83 7.14
N VAL A 25 -8.30 5.61 6.80
CA VAL A 25 -7.71 6.05 5.53
C VAL A 25 -8.58 5.60 4.35
N ARG A 26 -9.26 4.47 4.49
CA ARG A 26 -10.14 3.90 3.47
C ARG A 26 -11.39 4.73 3.20
N SER A 27 -11.86 5.49 4.18
CA SER A 27 -13.10 6.27 4.04
C SER A 27 -12.91 7.61 3.34
N SER A 28 -11.68 8.10 3.19
CA SER A 28 -11.37 9.39 2.59
C SER A 28 -10.93 9.32 1.13
N SER A 29 -10.69 8.10 0.64
CA SER A 29 -10.24 7.85 -0.72
C SER A 29 -11.00 6.67 -1.31
N SER A 30 -11.41 6.76 -2.56
CA SER A 30 -12.02 5.65 -3.29
C SER A 30 -11.09 4.44 -3.49
N GLN A 31 -9.83 4.56 -3.10
CA GLN A 31 -8.85 3.47 -3.15
C GLN A 31 -8.98 2.46 -2.04
N TYR A 32 -9.59 2.83 -0.92
CA TYR A 32 -9.69 1.96 0.24
C TYR A 32 -11.05 1.30 0.30
N LEU A 33 -11.04 -0.01 0.44
CA LEU A 33 -12.24 -0.81 0.58
C LEU A 33 -12.64 -0.94 2.05
N PRO A 34 -13.93 -1.10 2.31
CA PRO A 34 -14.39 -1.66 3.57
C PRO A 34 -13.72 -3.01 3.84
N ALA A 35 -13.40 -3.29 5.09
CA ALA A 35 -12.71 -4.51 5.49
C ALA A 35 -13.46 -5.83 5.14
N TRP A 36 -14.71 -5.75 4.79
CA TRP A 36 -15.58 -6.88 4.45
C TRP A 36 -15.60 -7.26 2.97
N GLU A 37 -14.88 -6.53 2.09
CA GLU A 37 -14.71 -6.96 0.71
C GLU A 37 -13.56 -7.96 0.59
N PRO A 38 -13.73 -9.08 -0.17
CA PRO A 38 -12.70 -10.09 -0.30
C PRO A 38 -11.48 -9.57 -1.06
N ALA A 39 -10.28 -9.94 -0.62
CA ALA A 39 -9.07 -9.68 -1.38
C ALA A 39 -8.96 -10.61 -2.61
N ASP A 40 -8.62 -10.04 -3.76
CA ASP A 40 -8.23 -10.81 -4.95
C ASP A 40 -6.79 -11.32 -4.83
N VAL A 41 -5.92 -10.50 -4.23
CA VAL A 41 -4.50 -10.82 -3.99
C VAL A 41 -4.14 -10.48 -2.55
N SER A 42 -3.58 -11.44 -1.83
CA SER A 42 -3.01 -11.23 -0.49
C SER A 42 -1.50 -11.35 -0.56
N MET A 43 -0.79 -10.41 0.05
CA MET A 43 0.67 -10.36 0.12
C MET A 43 1.11 -10.29 1.57
N THR A 44 1.92 -11.24 1.98
CA THR A 44 2.55 -11.24 3.30
C THR A 44 4.00 -10.79 3.19
N TYR A 45 4.48 -10.05 4.17
CA TYR A 45 5.87 -9.60 4.23
C TYR A 45 6.37 -9.53 5.68
N GLY A 46 7.64 -9.89 5.85
CA GLY A 46 8.38 -9.66 7.09
C GLY A 46 9.25 -8.41 6.94
N LEU A 47 9.24 -7.54 7.95
CA LEU A 47 10.02 -6.30 7.94
C LEU A 47 11.53 -6.56 8.01
N THR A 48 11.95 -7.69 8.63
CA THR A 48 13.34 -8.12 8.76
C THR A 48 13.72 -9.20 7.75
N ALA A 49 12.75 -9.73 7.01
CA ALA A 49 12.98 -10.78 6.02
C ALA A 49 13.96 -10.33 4.93
N LYS A 50 14.75 -11.27 4.43
CA LYS A 50 15.62 -11.03 3.27
C LYS A 50 14.76 -10.91 2.02
N GLY A 51 14.86 -9.78 1.35
CA GLY A 51 14.15 -9.48 0.11
C GLY A 51 14.96 -9.84 -1.16
N VAL A 52 14.36 -9.50 -2.29
CA VAL A 52 14.98 -9.65 -3.62
C VAL A 52 15.50 -8.29 -4.09
N ARG A 53 16.75 -8.21 -4.53
CA ARG A 53 17.37 -7.00 -5.10
C ARG A 53 17.35 -7.06 -6.62
N TYR A 54 16.90 -6.00 -7.24
CA TYR A 54 16.86 -5.83 -8.70
C TYR A 54 17.87 -4.81 -9.21
N ALA A 55 18.06 -3.71 -8.48
CA ALA A 55 18.93 -2.58 -8.83
C ALA A 55 18.78 -2.09 -10.28
N PRO A 56 17.58 -1.74 -10.74
CA PRO A 56 17.32 -1.35 -12.12
C PRO A 56 18.01 -0.02 -12.46
N ILE A 57 18.23 0.20 -13.75
CA ILE A 57 18.63 1.50 -14.28
C ILE A 57 17.36 2.23 -14.71
N TRP A 58 17.03 3.32 -14.02
CA TRP A 58 15.92 4.19 -14.38
C TRP A 58 16.36 5.37 -15.24
N GLY A 59 15.46 5.85 -16.07
CA GLY A 59 15.77 6.90 -17.01
C GLY A 59 14.64 7.86 -17.30
N LEU A 60 14.98 8.91 -18.03
CA LEU A 60 14.12 9.99 -18.46
C LEU A 60 13.87 9.96 -19.96
N ASP A 61 12.62 10.07 -20.36
CA ASP A 61 12.25 10.16 -21.77
C ASP A 61 12.28 11.60 -22.28
N GLN A 62 12.97 11.80 -23.38
CA GLN A 62 13.02 13.03 -24.18
C GLN A 62 12.63 12.79 -25.64
N ALA A 63 11.87 11.74 -25.90
CA ALA A 63 11.29 11.51 -27.23
C ALA A 63 10.47 12.73 -27.66
N TRP A 64 9.62 13.18 -26.74
CA TRP A 64 8.87 14.42 -26.85
C TRP A 64 9.52 15.45 -25.95
N ILE A 65 10.11 16.50 -26.54
CA ILE A 65 10.81 17.52 -25.77
C ILE A 65 9.83 18.26 -24.87
N ASN A 66 9.94 17.99 -23.58
CA ASN A 66 9.19 18.67 -22.53
C ASN A 66 10.12 18.95 -21.34
N GLN A 67 10.72 20.14 -21.33
CA GLN A 67 11.65 20.51 -20.27
C GLN A 67 11.03 20.52 -18.87
N GLN A 68 9.76 20.89 -18.75
CA GLN A 68 9.09 20.92 -17.46
C GLN A 68 8.89 19.50 -16.90
N ASN A 69 8.47 18.58 -17.75
CA ASN A 69 8.29 17.19 -17.37
C ASN A 69 9.61 16.55 -16.90
N LEU A 70 10.70 16.89 -17.58
CA LEU A 70 12.03 16.46 -17.18
C LEU A 70 12.43 16.99 -15.79
N LYS A 71 12.23 18.28 -15.53
CA LYS A 71 12.53 18.88 -14.22
C LYS A 71 11.72 18.25 -13.10
N LYS A 72 10.47 17.94 -13.36
CA LYS A 72 9.64 17.13 -12.45
C LYS A 72 10.30 15.79 -12.18
N GLY A 73 10.68 15.06 -13.24
CA GLY A 73 11.34 13.77 -13.12
C GLY A 73 12.61 13.82 -12.29
N ILE A 74 13.45 14.81 -12.51
CA ILE A 74 14.68 15.02 -11.72
C ILE A 74 14.36 15.26 -10.25
N ASN A 75 13.34 16.05 -9.93
CA ASN A 75 12.99 16.36 -8.56
C ASN A 75 12.31 15.17 -7.84
N HIS A 76 11.45 14.40 -8.56
CA HIS A 76 10.78 13.22 -8.00
C HIS A 76 11.72 12.03 -7.81
N MET A 77 12.56 11.77 -8.80
CA MET A 77 13.46 10.61 -8.78
C MET A 77 14.76 10.87 -8.00
N GLY A 78 15.25 12.12 -8.01
CA GLY A 78 16.62 12.45 -7.62
C GLY A 78 17.62 12.19 -8.76
N LYS A 79 18.54 13.11 -8.97
CA LYS A 79 19.53 13.00 -10.06
C LYS A 79 20.35 11.71 -10.01
N GLU A 80 20.70 11.31 -8.81
CA GLU A 80 21.49 10.11 -8.51
C GLU A 80 20.80 8.80 -8.92
N ASN A 81 19.49 8.83 -9.08
CA ASN A 81 18.69 7.66 -9.48
C ASN A 81 18.47 7.59 -10.98
N ILE A 82 18.88 8.61 -11.74
CA ILE A 82 18.74 8.65 -13.18
C ILE A 82 20.03 8.18 -13.82
N GLY A 83 20.01 6.99 -14.42
CA GLY A 83 21.19 6.37 -15.03
C GLY A 83 21.21 6.37 -16.56
N ILE A 84 20.13 6.78 -17.22
CA ILE A 84 20.01 6.72 -18.68
C ILE A 84 18.99 7.75 -19.18
N GLY A 85 19.13 8.18 -20.43
CA GLY A 85 18.16 9.01 -21.14
C GLY A 85 17.71 8.38 -22.43
N ARG A 86 16.48 8.64 -22.85
CA ARG A 86 15.97 8.28 -24.17
C ARG A 86 15.84 9.54 -25.02
N SER A 87 16.38 9.50 -26.23
CA SER A 87 16.15 10.50 -27.26
C SER A 87 15.51 9.86 -28.47
N ALA A 88 14.35 10.31 -28.89
CA ALA A 88 13.76 9.83 -30.13
C ALA A 88 14.18 10.74 -31.30
N PHE A 89 14.37 10.11 -32.44
CA PHE A 89 14.43 10.80 -33.68
C PHE A 89 13.04 10.87 -34.27
N ARG A 90 12.60 12.08 -34.52
CA ARG A 90 11.56 12.30 -35.49
C ARG A 90 12.20 12.85 -36.72
N PHE A 91 12.11 12.08 -37.77
CA PHE A 91 12.58 12.49 -39.05
C PHE A 91 11.57 13.46 -39.66
N THR A 92 11.97 14.69 -39.87
CA THR A 92 11.14 15.70 -40.51
C THR A 92 11.40 15.74 -42.02
N LYS A 93 10.44 16.27 -42.82
CA LYS A 93 10.58 16.53 -44.25
C LYS A 93 11.84 17.36 -44.64
N ALA A 94 12.50 17.93 -43.64
CA ALA A 94 13.70 18.72 -43.83
C ALA A 94 14.98 17.90 -44.05
N LEU A 95 14.93 16.57 -44.00
CA LEU A 95 16.04 15.73 -44.41
C LEU A 95 16.13 15.70 -45.93
N THR A 96 17.12 16.46 -46.45
CA THR A 96 17.41 16.45 -47.89
C THR A 96 18.44 15.40 -48.25
N ASN A 97 19.14 14.84 -47.27
CA ASN A 97 20.18 13.85 -47.42
C ASN A 97 20.35 13.06 -46.11
N ASP A 98 20.52 11.77 -46.18
CA ASP A 98 20.72 10.85 -45.07
C ASP A 98 22.08 11.05 -44.33
N SER A 99 23.00 11.78 -44.93
CA SER A 99 24.32 12.08 -44.36
C SER A 99 24.42 13.50 -43.81
N VAL A 100 23.44 14.38 -44.07
CA VAL A 100 23.46 15.79 -43.66
C VAL A 100 22.22 16.12 -42.85
N LEU A 101 22.41 16.34 -41.57
CA LEU A 101 21.32 16.75 -40.67
C LEU A 101 20.98 18.22 -40.93
N SER A 102 19.69 18.54 -40.98
CA SER A 102 19.23 19.92 -41.08
C SER A 102 19.54 20.72 -39.81
N SER A 103 19.58 22.06 -39.96
CA SER A 103 19.76 22.97 -38.80
C SER A 103 18.71 22.78 -37.72
N ASP A 104 17.47 22.46 -38.10
CA ASP A 104 16.37 22.21 -37.17
C ASP A 104 16.58 20.92 -36.35
N ILE A 105 16.97 19.82 -37.00
CA ILE A 105 17.32 18.58 -36.31
C ILE A 105 18.49 18.79 -35.36
N ILE A 106 19.54 19.48 -35.80
CA ILE A 106 20.69 19.82 -34.96
C ILE A 106 20.27 20.66 -33.75
N ALA A 107 19.35 21.61 -33.90
CA ALA A 107 18.83 22.42 -32.79
C ALA A 107 18.09 21.54 -31.77
N LYS A 108 17.22 20.66 -32.23
CA LYS A 108 16.49 19.69 -31.37
C LYS A 108 17.45 18.75 -30.67
N MET A 109 18.51 18.27 -31.31
CA MET A 109 19.52 17.41 -30.67
C MET A 109 20.32 18.17 -29.61
N ARG A 110 20.69 19.44 -29.86
CA ARG A 110 21.33 20.29 -28.84
C ARG A 110 20.42 20.55 -27.64
N GLU A 111 19.14 20.79 -27.88
CA GLU A 111 18.17 20.99 -26.83
C GLU A 111 18.08 19.74 -25.95
N ARG A 112 17.94 18.54 -26.52
CA ARG A 112 17.91 17.27 -25.76
C ARG A 112 19.19 17.05 -24.97
N ALA A 113 20.36 17.28 -25.58
CA ALA A 113 21.63 17.17 -24.85
C ALA A 113 21.72 18.18 -23.69
N SER A 114 21.29 19.43 -23.92
CA SER A 114 21.21 20.45 -22.85
C SER A 114 20.31 20.03 -21.69
N ILE A 115 19.24 19.33 -21.99
CA ILE A 115 18.32 18.79 -20.99
C ILE A 115 18.99 17.67 -20.18
N PHE A 116 19.63 16.70 -20.84
CA PHE A 116 20.35 15.61 -20.17
C PHE A 116 21.51 16.13 -19.32
N ASN A 117 22.17 17.21 -19.73
CA ASN A 117 23.23 17.89 -18.94
C ASN A 117 22.72 18.37 -17.55
N GLN A 118 21.42 18.54 -17.34
CA GLN A 118 20.86 18.88 -16.02
C GLN A 118 20.98 17.71 -15.04
N VAL A 119 21.06 16.48 -15.54
CA VAL A 119 21.35 15.27 -14.77
C VAL A 119 22.86 15.05 -14.71
N SER A 120 23.50 14.82 -15.85
CA SER A 120 24.94 14.65 -16.01
C SER A 120 25.32 14.93 -17.45
N ASP A 121 26.49 15.53 -17.67
CA ASP A 121 27.03 15.78 -19.03
C ASP A 121 27.54 14.50 -19.72
N THR A 122 27.59 13.38 -18.99
CA THR A 122 27.97 12.05 -19.45
C THR A 122 26.85 11.03 -19.33
N LEU A 123 25.59 11.47 -19.17
CA LEU A 123 24.44 10.55 -19.06
C LEU A 123 24.38 9.65 -20.31
N PRO A 124 24.36 8.31 -20.16
CA PRO A 124 24.15 7.41 -21.30
C PRO A 124 22.82 7.65 -21.99
N ILE A 125 22.79 7.51 -23.31
CA ILE A 125 21.59 7.76 -24.11
C ILE A 125 21.27 6.58 -24.99
N VAL A 126 19.97 6.24 -25.07
CA VAL A 126 19.40 5.37 -26.08
C VAL A 126 18.70 6.22 -27.12
N PHE A 127 18.94 5.91 -28.38
CA PHE A 127 18.22 6.51 -29.50
C PHE A 127 17.09 5.59 -29.98
N THR A 128 15.89 6.14 -30.09
CA THR A 128 14.76 5.47 -30.73
C THR A 128 14.43 6.18 -32.03
N ALA A 129 14.43 5.45 -33.13
CA ALA A 129 14.06 5.99 -34.44
C ALA A 129 12.54 5.93 -34.60
N ASP A 130 11.90 7.08 -34.74
CA ASP A 130 10.47 7.23 -34.86
C ASP A 130 10.07 7.95 -36.13
N GLN A 131 8.90 7.69 -36.64
CA GLN A 131 8.36 8.45 -37.76
C GLN A 131 7.68 9.72 -37.31
N GLU A 132 7.73 10.75 -38.13
CA GLU A 132 6.90 11.95 -38.01
C GLU A 132 6.11 12.16 -39.30
N ALA A 133 4.91 12.75 -39.19
CA ALA A 133 4.09 13.05 -40.36
C ALA A 133 4.90 13.75 -41.45
N GLY A 134 5.01 13.09 -42.63
CA GLY A 134 5.81 13.55 -43.76
C GLY A 134 7.22 12.95 -43.91
N THR A 135 7.66 12.10 -43.00
CA THR A 135 8.90 11.33 -43.09
C THR A 135 8.78 10.21 -44.13
N ASN A 136 7.59 9.74 -44.36
CA ASN A 136 7.28 8.61 -45.23
C ASN A 136 7.74 8.82 -46.67
N GLU A 137 7.68 10.04 -47.18
CA GLU A 137 8.13 10.34 -48.55
C GLU A 137 9.62 10.11 -48.75
N TYR A 138 10.44 10.24 -47.69
CA TYR A 138 11.88 10.01 -47.76
C TYR A 138 12.23 8.55 -47.49
N PHE A 139 11.56 7.93 -46.53
CA PHE A 139 11.84 6.57 -46.11
C PHE A 139 11.10 5.52 -46.93
N VAL A 140 9.85 5.79 -47.32
CA VAL A 140 9.00 4.87 -48.08
C VAL A 140 8.77 5.40 -49.46
N LYS A 141 9.34 4.72 -50.48
CA LYS A 141 9.12 5.01 -51.87
C LYS A 141 8.28 3.87 -52.50
N ASN A 142 7.14 4.22 -53.12
CA ASN A 142 6.22 3.25 -53.70
C ASN A 142 5.81 2.16 -52.72
N GLN A 143 5.51 2.49 -51.47
CA GLN A 143 5.15 1.57 -50.40
C GLN A 143 6.24 0.55 -50.02
N VAL A 144 7.50 0.84 -50.37
CA VAL A 144 8.68 0.06 -50.02
C VAL A 144 9.57 0.89 -49.14
N ALA A 145 9.89 0.40 -47.93
CA ALA A 145 10.81 1.09 -47.02
C ALA A 145 12.22 1.08 -47.62
N ASP A 146 12.88 2.25 -47.66
CA ASP A 146 14.29 2.36 -47.97
C ASP A 146 15.11 2.16 -46.70
N ILE A 147 15.43 0.93 -46.42
CA ILE A 147 16.17 0.50 -45.24
C ILE A 147 17.58 1.10 -45.22
N SER A 148 18.20 1.31 -46.34
CA SER A 148 19.54 1.91 -46.43
C SER A 148 19.51 3.37 -46.00
N HIS A 149 18.54 4.13 -46.44
CA HIS A 149 18.33 5.52 -45.99
C HIS A 149 18.02 5.60 -44.53
N TRP A 150 17.18 4.71 -44.02
CA TRP A 150 16.82 4.66 -42.60
C TRP A 150 18.04 4.40 -41.71
N ALA A 151 18.83 3.38 -42.05
CA ALA A 151 20.06 3.06 -41.34
C ALA A 151 21.08 4.19 -41.41
N ALA A 152 21.19 4.87 -42.58
CA ALA A 152 22.09 6.01 -42.74
C ALA A 152 21.67 7.21 -41.90
N MET A 153 20.40 7.50 -41.78
CA MET A 153 19.87 8.55 -40.91
C MET A 153 20.16 8.26 -39.43
N ILE A 154 19.92 7.03 -38.97
CA ILE A 154 20.30 6.62 -37.62
C ILE A 154 21.80 6.84 -37.39
N ASN A 155 22.65 6.41 -38.30
CA ASN A 155 24.07 6.61 -38.21
C ASN A 155 24.45 8.10 -38.14
N SER A 156 23.83 8.97 -38.92
CA SER A 156 24.11 10.40 -38.92
C SER A 156 23.77 11.07 -37.60
N HIS A 157 22.68 10.69 -36.99
CA HIS A 157 22.29 11.18 -35.65
C HIS A 157 23.25 10.71 -34.56
N VAL A 158 23.58 9.42 -34.55
CA VAL A 158 24.51 8.85 -33.56
C VAL A 158 25.89 9.49 -33.73
N HIS A 159 26.32 9.66 -34.98
CA HIS A 159 27.60 10.34 -35.29
C HIS A 159 27.65 11.76 -34.75
N TRP A 160 26.60 12.53 -35.00
CA TRP A 160 26.51 13.90 -34.51
C TRP A 160 26.61 13.98 -33.00
N MET A 161 25.87 13.13 -32.28
CA MET A 161 25.90 13.09 -30.82
C MET A 161 27.27 12.77 -30.27
N GLN A 162 27.94 11.77 -30.83
CA GLN A 162 29.30 11.40 -30.45
C GLN A 162 30.35 12.50 -30.70
N GLN A 163 30.16 13.33 -31.73
CA GLN A 163 31.05 14.40 -32.04
C GLN A 163 30.80 15.71 -31.30
N ASN A 164 29.56 15.95 -30.86
CA ASN A 164 29.13 17.25 -30.33
C ASN A 164 28.73 17.23 -28.86
N THR A 165 28.73 16.07 -28.22
CA THR A 165 28.34 15.92 -26.80
C THR A 165 29.31 14.94 -26.13
N LYS A 166 29.23 14.87 -24.78
CA LYS A 166 29.90 13.86 -23.97
C LYS A 166 29.01 12.67 -23.66
N HIS A 167 27.74 12.69 -24.07
CA HIS A 167 26.80 11.60 -23.80
C HIS A 167 27.15 10.37 -24.63
N PRO A 168 27.50 9.22 -24.01
CA PRO A 168 27.68 7.98 -24.72
C PRO A 168 26.34 7.47 -25.26
N VAL A 169 26.29 7.13 -26.53
CA VAL A 169 25.15 6.42 -27.12
C VAL A 169 25.35 4.95 -26.85
N VAL A 170 24.52 4.37 -26.00
CA VAL A 170 24.64 2.98 -25.53
C VAL A 170 23.65 2.02 -26.21
N GLY A 171 22.61 2.55 -26.83
CA GLY A 171 21.62 1.74 -27.53
C GLY A 171 20.92 2.48 -28.65
N VAL A 172 20.42 1.74 -29.62
CA VAL A 172 19.60 2.26 -30.73
C VAL A 172 18.40 1.32 -30.94
N SER A 173 17.20 1.88 -30.90
CA SER A 173 16.00 1.18 -31.34
C SER A 173 15.70 1.53 -32.81
N PRO A 174 15.72 0.56 -33.73
CA PRO A 174 15.50 0.82 -35.15
C PRO A 174 14.13 1.42 -35.48
N PHE A 175 13.11 1.08 -34.72
CA PHE A 175 11.75 1.62 -34.83
C PHE A 175 11.19 1.92 -33.45
N ASN A 176 10.30 2.91 -33.36
CA ASN A 176 9.38 3.11 -32.24
C ASN A 176 7.99 2.62 -32.63
N GLU A 177 7.40 1.71 -31.85
CA GLU A 177 6.05 1.20 -32.09
C GLU A 177 5.79 0.77 -33.55
N GLY A 178 6.75 0.07 -34.16
CA GLY A 178 6.68 -0.30 -35.56
C GLY A 178 5.46 -1.18 -35.92
N ASP A 179 4.87 -1.84 -34.94
CA ASP A 179 3.64 -2.64 -35.11
C ASP A 179 2.35 -1.79 -35.20
N TYR A 180 2.46 -0.51 -34.87
CA TYR A 180 1.39 0.48 -35.01
C TYR A 180 1.44 1.19 -36.38
N TRP A 181 2.59 1.18 -37.05
CA TRP A 181 2.75 1.83 -38.33
C TRP A 181 1.89 1.18 -39.40
N THR A 182 1.36 1.97 -40.30
CA THR A 182 0.60 1.47 -41.45
C THR A 182 1.50 0.71 -42.45
N LYS A 183 0.92 -0.01 -43.33
CA LYS A 183 1.68 -0.72 -44.40
C LYS A 183 2.46 0.25 -45.30
N GLU A 184 1.93 1.44 -45.48
CA GLU A 184 2.52 2.52 -46.26
C GLU A 184 3.74 3.10 -45.56
N GLU A 185 3.78 3.01 -44.23
CA GLU A 185 4.88 3.49 -43.37
C GLU A 185 6.04 2.49 -43.25
N GLY A 186 5.79 1.27 -43.62
CA GLY A 186 6.83 0.31 -43.99
C GLY A 186 7.54 -0.43 -42.85
N ALA A 187 7.15 -0.30 -41.57
CA ALA A 187 7.74 -1.09 -40.51
C ALA A 187 7.25 -2.56 -40.50
N SER A 188 8.15 -3.47 -40.19
CA SER A 188 7.84 -4.88 -39.98
C SER A 188 9.00 -5.57 -39.24
N PRO A 189 8.79 -6.77 -38.64
CA PRO A 189 9.86 -7.54 -38.02
C PRO A 189 11.05 -7.82 -38.94
N VAL A 190 10.77 -8.13 -40.20
CA VAL A 190 11.81 -8.40 -41.22
C VAL A 190 12.63 -7.15 -41.50
N ARG A 191 11.97 -6.00 -41.65
CA ARG A 191 12.66 -4.73 -41.92
C ARG A 191 13.46 -4.24 -40.70
N GLN A 192 12.95 -4.45 -39.50
CA GLN A 192 13.73 -4.17 -38.29
C GLN A 192 15.05 -4.97 -38.28
N LEU A 193 14.99 -6.26 -38.61
CA LEU A 193 16.18 -7.10 -38.75
C LEU A 193 17.12 -6.62 -39.84
N GLU A 194 16.60 -6.19 -40.98
CA GLU A 194 17.41 -5.69 -42.10
C GLU A 194 18.14 -4.38 -41.73
N VAL A 195 17.47 -3.46 -41.04
CA VAL A 195 18.10 -2.25 -40.46
C VAL A 195 19.18 -2.66 -39.47
N ALA A 196 18.91 -3.56 -38.55
CA ALA A 196 19.88 -4.04 -37.57
C ALA A 196 21.13 -4.64 -38.25
N LYS A 197 20.96 -5.44 -39.30
CA LYS A 197 22.07 -5.99 -40.10
C LYS A 197 22.91 -4.90 -40.78
N LEU A 198 22.26 -3.84 -41.28
CA LEU A 198 22.99 -2.72 -41.87
C LEU A 198 23.78 -1.92 -40.83
N LEU A 199 23.15 -1.65 -39.67
CA LEU A 199 23.85 -0.99 -38.56
C LEU A 199 25.04 -1.80 -38.09
N ARG A 200 24.96 -3.12 -37.96
CA ARG A 200 26.09 -4.01 -37.58
C ARG A 200 27.23 -4.03 -38.56
N LYS A 201 27.00 -3.71 -39.83
CA LYS A 201 28.06 -3.56 -40.82
C LYS A 201 28.90 -2.27 -40.63
N ASN A 202 28.38 -1.31 -39.88
CA ASN A 202 29.04 -0.06 -39.57
C ASN A 202 29.82 -0.17 -38.26
N PRO A 203 31.16 0.01 -38.24
CA PRO A 203 31.99 -0.11 -37.04
C PRO A 203 31.53 0.77 -35.87
N ARG A 204 30.85 1.87 -36.13
CA ARG A 204 30.29 2.75 -35.10
C ARG A 204 29.34 2.01 -34.13
N PHE A 205 28.64 1.02 -34.65
CA PHE A 205 27.64 0.28 -33.87
C PHE A 205 28.18 -1.05 -33.29
N ALA A 206 29.49 -1.26 -33.31
CA ALA A 206 30.08 -2.49 -32.75
C ALA A 206 29.71 -2.68 -31.26
N ASP A 207 29.82 -1.60 -30.47
CA ASP A 207 29.58 -1.58 -29.03
C ASP A 207 28.25 -0.88 -28.63
N ILE A 208 27.43 -0.49 -29.61
CA ILE A 208 26.10 0.09 -29.35
C ILE A 208 25.07 -1.01 -29.46
N ALA A 209 24.31 -1.20 -28.39
CA ALA A 209 23.22 -2.17 -28.37
C ALA A 209 22.16 -1.87 -29.43
N ILE A 210 21.70 -2.87 -30.14
CA ILE A 210 20.52 -2.76 -30.99
C ILE A 210 19.33 -3.33 -30.25
N VAL A 211 18.26 -2.54 -30.14
CA VAL A 211 17.03 -2.90 -29.46
C VAL A 211 16.08 -3.59 -30.44
N GLY A 212 15.66 -4.82 -30.11
CA GLY A 212 14.65 -5.57 -30.84
C GLY A 212 13.27 -5.46 -30.19
N GLY A 213 12.22 -5.60 -30.99
CA GLY A 213 10.85 -5.40 -30.53
C GLY A 213 10.45 -3.92 -30.67
N ASN A 214 10.34 -3.22 -29.58
CA ASN A 214 9.80 -1.86 -29.46
C ASN A 214 8.41 -1.73 -30.11
N THR A 215 7.50 -2.57 -29.59
CA THR A 215 6.12 -2.64 -30.06
C THR A 215 5.19 -1.90 -29.11
N LEU A 216 4.16 -1.26 -29.66
CA LEU A 216 3.04 -0.70 -28.89
C LEU A 216 2.26 -1.81 -28.17
N ASN A 217 1.99 -2.90 -28.92
CA ASN A 217 1.25 -4.05 -28.44
C ASN A 217 2.21 -5.18 -28.04
N ASN A 218 2.28 -5.47 -26.75
CA ASN A 218 3.18 -6.49 -26.21
C ASN A 218 2.83 -7.92 -26.67
N ASP A 219 1.62 -8.20 -27.18
CA ASP A 219 1.27 -9.49 -27.78
C ASP A 219 2.11 -9.78 -29.04
N LYS A 220 2.64 -8.75 -29.70
CA LYS A 220 3.49 -8.86 -30.88
C LYS A 220 4.99 -8.90 -30.56
N ALA A 221 5.37 -8.50 -29.36
CA ALA A 221 6.75 -8.25 -28.97
C ALA A 221 7.68 -9.46 -29.19
N LEU A 222 7.25 -10.66 -28.78
CA LEU A 222 8.02 -11.89 -28.98
C LEU A 222 8.28 -12.21 -30.46
N SER A 223 7.33 -11.97 -31.34
CA SER A 223 7.50 -12.23 -32.78
C SER A 223 8.47 -11.22 -33.39
N TRP A 224 8.38 -9.94 -33.01
CA TRP A 224 9.30 -8.91 -33.46
C TRP A 224 10.72 -9.15 -32.98
N TYR A 225 10.90 -9.45 -31.72
CA TYR A 225 12.20 -9.78 -31.15
C TYR A 225 12.81 -11.04 -31.78
N SER A 226 12.03 -12.13 -31.86
CA SER A 226 12.52 -13.43 -32.34
C SER A 226 12.98 -13.38 -33.80
N SER A 227 12.44 -12.49 -34.62
CA SER A 227 12.81 -12.34 -36.03
C SER A 227 14.30 -11.99 -36.21
N GLY A 228 14.92 -11.32 -35.23
CA GLY A 228 16.29 -10.85 -35.30
C GLY A 228 17.10 -10.99 -34.02
N LYS A 229 16.73 -11.89 -33.10
CA LYS A 229 17.33 -12.01 -31.76
C LYS A 229 18.86 -12.14 -31.74
N ASN A 230 19.46 -12.67 -32.80
CA ASN A 230 20.91 -12.79 -32.93
C ASN A 230 21.62 -11.44 -33.22
N TYR A 231 20.88 -10.41 -33.56
CA TYR A 231 21.35 -9.07 -33.85
C TYR A 231 20.92 -8.04 -32.80
N TYR A 232 20.11 -8.45 -31.82
CA TYR A 232 19.61 -7.61 -30.74
C TYR A 232 20.29 -7.99 -29.43
N GLU A 233 20.84 -7.01 -28.73
CA GLU A 233 21.36 -7.13 -27.37
C GLU A 233 20.31 -6.80 -26.34
N TRP A 234 19.39 -5.90 -26.67
CA TRP A 234 18.29 -5.46 -25.83
C TRP A 234 16.95 -5.78 -26.48
N GLY A 235 15.94 -5.97 -25.66
CA GLY A 235 14.58 -6.12 -26.14
C GLY A 235 13.64 -5.16 -25.43
N ASN A 236 12.67 -4.60 -26.17
CA ASN A 236 11.73 -3.61 -25.69
C ASN A 236 10.31 -3.91 -26.13
N THR A 237 9.35 -3.55 -25.30
CA THR A 237 7.93 -3.44 -25.66
C THR A 237 7.23 -2.47 -24.74
N HIS A 238 6.23 -1.75 -25.25
CA HIS A 238 5.35 -0.91 -24.44
C HIS A 238 4.18 -1.74 -23.93
N GLN A 239 3.53 -1.25 -22.88
CA GLN A 239 2.36 -1.88 -22.30
C GLN A 239 1.09 -1.05 -22.61
N LEU A 240 0.97 -0.56 -23.85
CA LEU A 240 -0.17 0.24 -24.30
C LEU A 240 -1.30 -0.61 -24.89
N ALA A 241 -1.00 -1.84 -25.30
CA ALA A 241 -1.92 -2.87 -25.73
C ALA A 241 -1.33 -4.25 -25.48
N GLY A 242 -2.16 -5.30 -25.57
CA GLY A 242 -1.76 -6.68 -25.29
C GLY A 242 -2.19 -7.11 -23.89
N SER A 243 -1.41 -7.92 -23.20
CA SER A 243 -1.73 -8.43 -21.87
C SER A 243 -0.51 -8.41 -20.94
N PHE A 244 -0.74 -8.41 -19.62
CA PHE A 244 0.36 -8.59 -18.65
C PHE A 244 1.01 -9.97 -18.77
N ASP A 245 0.28 -10.98 -19.24
CA ASP A 245 0.86 -12.30 -19.51
C ASP A 245 1.90 -12.27 -20.63
N THR A 246 1.61 -11.62 -21.73
CA THR A 246 2.57 -11.50 -22.84
C THR A 246 3.69 -10.54 -22.52
N PHE A 247 3.43 -9.49 -21.76
CA PHE A 247 4.45 -8.57 -21.23
C PHE A 247 5.46 -9.33 -20.35
N ALA A 248 4.98 -10.09 -19.38
CA ALA A 248 5.82 -10.92 -18.53
C ALA A 248 6.62 -11.96 -19.33
N LYS A 249 5.97 -12.69 -20.23
CA LYS A 249 6.63 -13.70 -21.09
C LYS A 249 7.69 -13.11 -21.98
N PHE A 250 7.51 -11.88 -22.45
CA PHE A 250 8.53 -11.19 -23.26
C PHE A 250 9.81 -10.98 -22.46
N TYR A 251 9.75 -10.42 -21.25
CA TYR A 251 10.94 -10.21 -20.42
C TYR A 251 11.56 -11.51 -19.93
N GLN A 252 10.76 -12.52 -19.60
CA GLN A 252 11.28 -13.86 -19.30
C GLN A 252 12.06 -14.47 -20.46
N GLN A 253 11.58 -14.24 -21.70
CA GLN A 253 12.31 -14.74 -22.88
C GLN A 253 13.63 -13.98 -23.08
N LEU A 254 13.67 -12.68 -22.85
CA LEU A 254 14.92 -11.90 -22.92
C LEU A 254 15.92 -12.39 -21.88
N GLN A 255 15.47 -12.59 -20.63
CA GLN A 255 16.32 -13.13 -19.56
C GLN A 255 16.87 -14.50 -19.93
N LYS A 256 16.04 -15.40 -20.47
CA LYS A 256 16.43 -16.72 -20.93
C LYS A 256 17.46 -16.68 -22.05
N ASP A 257 17.34 -15.71 -22.96
CA ASP A 257 18.26 -15.51 -24.07
C ASP A 257 19.53 -14.72 -23.66
N GLY A 258 19.67 -14.32 -22.38
CA GLY A 258 20.78 -13.53 -21.85
C GLY A 258 20.81 -12.09 -22.39
N LYS A 259 19.64 -11.52 -22.68
CA LYS A 259 19.47 -10.17 -23.23
C LYS A 259 18.99 -9.20 -22.16
N VAL A 260 19.25 -7.91 -22.38
CA VAL A 260 18.78 -6.85 -21.50
C VAL A 260 17.31 -6.61 -21.77
N GLY A 261 16.50 -6.71 -20.71
CA GLY A 261 15.11 -6.27 -20.71
C GLY A 261 15.06 -4.73 -20.56
N TYR A 262 14.53 -4.07 -21.57
CA TYR A 262 14.45 -2.62 -21.67
C TYR A 262 13.00 -2.18 -21.89
N GLY A 263 12.53 -1.21 -21.12
CA GLY A 263 11.22 -0.59 -21.29
C GLY A 263 11.39 0.91 -21.43
N ASP A 264 11.17 1.46 -22.62
CA ASP A 264 11.50 2.87 -22.90
C ASP A 264 10.30 3.81 -22.82
N GLU A 265 9.13 3.28 -22.52
CA GLU A 265 7.91 4.05 -22.23
C GLU A 265 7.14 3.41 -21.06
N MET A 266 7.65 3.62 -19.84
CA MET A 266 6.95 3.17 -18.64
C MET A 266 5.92 4.22 -18.22
N HIS A 267 4.68 3.82 -18.04
CA HIS A 267 3.56 4.72 -17.76
C HIS A 267 3.04 4.62 -16.32
N ASN A 268 3.35 3.51 -15.64
CA ASN A 268 2.77 3.21 -14.34
C ASN A 268 3.69 2.29 -13.51
N VAL A 269 3.66 2.43 -12.17
CA VAL A 269 4.44 1.54 -11.30
C VAL A 269 4.01 0.08 -11.40
N GLY A 270 2.76 -0.22 -11.79
CA GLY A 270 2.31 -1.59 -12.03
C GLY A 270 3.07 -2.27 -13.17
N GLU A 271 3.28 -1.56 -14.27
CA GLU A 271 4.09 -2.03 -15.39
C GLU A 271 5.55 -2.26 -14.99
N ALA A 272 6.11 -1.30 -14.26
CA ALA A 272 7.48 -1.39 -13.77
C ALA A 272 7.68 -2.57 -12.82
N MET A 273 6.73 -2.82 -11.92
CA MET A 273 6.77 -3.98 -11.02
C MET A 273 6.79 -5.30 -11.78
N ILE A 274 5.89 -5.47 -12.75
CA ILE A 274 5.86 -6.68 -13.58
C ILE A 274 7.12 -6.79 -14.44
N GLY A 275 7.54 -5.69 -15.06
CA GLY A 275 8.77 -5.70 -15.83
C GLY A 275 9.98 -6.21 -15.02
N LEU A 276 10.19 -5.66 -13.82
CA LEU A 276 11.28 -6.08 -12.92
C LEU A 276 11.16 -7.53 -12.49
N GLU A 277 9.96 -7.98 -12.14
CA GLU A 277 9.74 -9.35 -11.69
C GLU A 277 10.16 -10.38 -12.75
N TYR A 278 9.97 -10.04 -14.01
CA TYR A 278 10.18 -10.95 -15.14
C TYR A 278 11.44 -10.65 -15.98
N GLY A 279 12.34 -9.79 -15.52
CA GLY A 279 13.67 -9.64 -16.10
C GLY A 279 13.94 -8.35 -16.83
N MET A 280 13.08 -7.34 -16.72
CA MET A 280 13.42 -5.97 -17.11
C MET A 280 14.50 -5.43 -16.17
N THR A 281 15.53 -4.81 -16.71
CA THR A 281 16.63 -4.23 -15.93
C THR A 281 16.86 -2.75 -16.21
N VAL A 282 16.26 -2.22 -17.28
CA VAL A 282 16.33 -0.81 -17.66
C VAL A 282 14.93 -0.32 -17.97
N GLY A 283 14.51 0.77 -17.33
CA GLY A 283 13.21 1.38 -17.53
C GLY A 283 13.29 2.88 -17.68
N ILE A 284 12.57 3.43 -18.63
CA ILE A 284 12.50 4.87 -18.91
C ILE A 284 11.05 5.33 -18.77
N TRP A 285 10.84 6.38 -17.97
CA TRP A 285 9.52 6.86 -17.64
C TRP A 285 8.99 7.88 -18.64
N TRP A 286 7.78 7.63 -19.10
CA TRP A 286 6.97 8.57 -19.86
C TRP A 286 6.08 9.36 -18.89
N GLY A 287 6.49 10.57 -18.52
CA GLY A 287 5.82 11.38 -17.51
C GLY A 287 6.30 11.13 -16.08
N PHE A 288 6.30 12.21 -15.27
CA PHE A 288 6.98 12.23 -13.97
C PHE A 288 6.18 12.99 -12.90
N ASP A 289 4.88 13.01 -12.99
CA ASP A 289 4.01 13.78 -12.12
C ASP A 289 3.48 12.98 -10.92
N SER A 290 4.14 11.88 -10.59
CA SER A 290 3.71 10.98 -9.53
C SER A 290 4.81 10.77 -8.47
N ARG A 291 4.44 10.96 -7.21
CA ARG A 291 5.24 10.57 -6.05
C ARG A 291 5.58 9.09 -6.11
N ALA A 292 4.60 8.25 -6.46
CA ALA A 292 4.78 6.80 -6.51
C ALA A 292 5.91 6.40 -7.46
N ARG A 293 5.98 6.99 -8.66
CA ARG A 293 7.06 6.72 -9.64
C ARG A 293 8.43 7.12 -9.10
N GLY A 294 8.54 8.34 -8.58
CA GLY A 294 9.80 8.82 -8.03
C GLY A 294 10.33 7.97 -6.89
N GLU A 295 9.48 7.66 -5.92
CA GLU A 295 9.86 6.84 -4.77
C GLU A 295 10.11 5.37 -5.13
N PHE A 296 9.38 4.84 -6.12
CA PHE A 296 9.64 3.50 -6.65
C PHE A 296 11.03 3.41 -7.30
N CYS A 297 11.42 4.43 -8.07
CA CYS A 297 12.77 4.50 -8.65
C CYS A 297 13.86 4.48 -7.58
N GLN A 298 13.70 5.26 -6.52
CA GLN A 298 14.65 5.31 -5.42
C GLN A 298 14.77 3.96 -4.71
N ILE A 299 13.63 3.42 -4.25
CA ILE A 299 13.63 2.23 -3.41
C ILE A 299 13.98 0.95 -4.19
N SER A 300 13.57 0.82 -5.45
CA SER A 300 13.91 -0.35 -6.26
C SER A 300 15.37 -0.40 -6.67
N ARG A 301 16.03 0.76 -6.73
CA ARG A 301 17.48 0.86 -6.99
C ARG A 301 18.31 0.60 -5.75
N HIS A 302 17.89 1.11 -4.57
CA HIS A 302 18.67 1.12 -3.33
C HIS A 302 18.00 0.32 -2.22
N GLY A 303 17.21 -0.67 -2.56
CA GLY A 303 16.51 -1.49 -1.59
C GLY A 303 16.25 -2.89 -2.07
N GLU A 304 15.40 -3.58 -1.34
CA GLU A 304 15.00 -4.94 -1.64
C GLU A 304 13.49 -5.10 -1.54
N ARG A 305 12.93 -5.89 -2.44
CA ARG A 305 11.51 -6.22 -2.46
C ARG A 305 11.22 -7.31 -1.46
N LEU A 306 10.36 -7.02 -0.47
CA LEU A 306 9.93 -7.94 0.58
C LEU A 306 8.77 -8.82 0.14
N ALA A 307 7.82 -8.26 -0.62
CA ALA A 307 6.67 -8.98 -1.15
C ALA A 307 6.28 -8.50 -2.54
N TYR A 308 5.64 -9.37 -3.30
CA TYR A 308 5.11 -9.08 -4.61
C TYR A 308 3.79 -9.83 -4.81
N GLY A 309 2.83 -9.17 -5.46
CA GLY A 309 1.57 -9.74 -5.87
C GLY A 309 1.09 -9.11 -7.17
N GLU A 310 0.44 -9.90 -8.00
CA GLU A 310 -0.09 -9.44 -9.28
C GLU A 310 -1.45 -10.06 -9.57
N HIS A 311 -2.28 -9.35 -10.32
CA HIS A 311 -3.48 -9.90 -10.91
C HIS A 311 -3.47 -9.60 -12.40
N ARG A 312 -2.79 -10.45 -13.17
CA ARG A 312 -2.58 -10.24 -14.62
C ARG A 312 -3.85 -10.07 -15.42
N PRO A 313 -4.93 -10.86 -15.17
CA PRO A 313 -6.19 -10.64 -15.86
C PRO A 313 -6.80 -9.26 -15.66
N ASN A 314 -6.54 -8.62 -14.52
CA ASN A 314 -7.00 -7.27 -14.18
C ASN A 314 -5.97 -6.18 -14.49
N TRP A 315 -4.77 -6.54 -14.94
CA TRP A 315 -3.69 -5.63 -15.30
C TRP A 315 -3.24 -4.74 -14.13
N THR A 316 -3.06 -5.36 -12.98
CA THR A 316 -2.63 -4.70 -11.75
C THR A 316 -1.51 -5.47 -11.08
N ALA A 317 -0.67 -4.76 -10.32
CA ALA A 317 0.38 -5.32 -9.48
C ALA A 317 0.60 -4.50 -8.23
N ALA A 318 1.17 -5.13 -7.20
CA ALA A 318 1.57 -4.50 -5.96
C ALA A 318 2.86 -5.10 -5.42
N SER A 319 3.60 -4.36 -4.60
CA SER A 319 4.82 -4.83 -3.98
C SER A 319 5.14 -4.07 -2.71
N VAL A 320 5.91 -4.70 -1.81
CA VAL A 320 6.45 -4.06 -0.61
C VAL A 320 7.96 -4.07 -0.70
N TRP A 321 8.57 -2.94 -0.40
CA TRP A 321 10.01 -2.74 -0.49
C TRP A 321 10.58 -2.17 0.79
N ARG A 322 11.82 -2.56 1.12
CA ARG A 322 12.63 -1.95 2.16
C ARG A 322 13.85 -1.29 1.53
N HIS A 323 14.03 -0.01 1.75
CA HIS A 323 15.20 0.75 1.34
C HIS A 323 16.39 0.43 2.25
N ASP A 324 17.62 0.67 1.78
CA ASP A 324 18.85 0.43 2.56
C ASP A 324 18.95 1.25 3.84
N ASP A 325 18.20 2.36 3.96
CA ASP A 325 18.10 3.16 5.18
C ASP A 325 17.02 2.68 6.18
N GLY A 326 16.35 1.56 5.87
CA GLY A 326 15.34 0.93 6.71
C GLY A 326 13.90 1.37 6.46
N ARG A 327 13.64 2.42 5.66
CA ARG A 327 12.28 2.82 5.30
C ARG A 327 11.59 1.71 4.51
N VAL A 328 10.32 1.46 4.84
CA VAL A 328 9.50 0.47 4.14
C VAL A 328 8.34 1.17 3.44
N LYS A 329 8.09 0.78 2.20
CA LYS A 329 7.01 1.32 1.38
C LYS A 329 6.29 0.22 0.63
N ALA A 330 4.98 0.33 0.56
CA ALA A 330 4.15 -0.48 -0.31
C ALA A 330 3.78 0.32 -1.56
N PHE A 331 3.74 -0.36 -2.69
CA PHE A 331 3.34 0.21 -3.98
C PHE A 331 2.22 -0.60 -4.58
N ILE A 332 1.33 0.10 -5.26
CA ILE A 332 0.24 -0.51 -6.02
C ILE A 332 0.05 0.28 -7.31
N GLY A 333 -0.19 -0.41 -8.40
CA GLY A 333 -0.37 0.23 -9.70
C GLY A 333 -1.15 -0.64 -10.70
N SER A 334 -1.71 0.02 -11.67
CA SER A 334 -2.46 -0.60 -12.77
C SER A 334 -1.81 -0.32 -14.11
N SER A 335 -2.29 -0.98 -15.17
CA SER A 335 -1.97 -0.58 -16.53
C SER A 335 -2.57 0.79 -16.88
N GLU A 336 -1.92 1.52 -17.76
CA GLU A 336 -2.42 2.81 -18.25
C GLU A 336 -3.78 2.71 -18.91
N ARG A 337 -4.04 1.66 -19.68
CA ARG A 337 -5.18 1.65 -20.62
C ARG A 337 -6.23 0.59 -20.33
N GLN A 338 -5.94 -0.44 -19.58
CA GLN A 338 -6.78 -1.65 -19.51
C GLN A 338 -6.78 -2.30 -18.13
N ALA A 339 -7.08 -1.56 -17.09
CA ALA A 339 -7.16 -2.13 -15.77
C ALA A 339 -8.61 -2.47 -15.37
N VAL A 340 -8.75 -3.55 -14.63
CA VAL A 340 -9.98 -3.92 -13.93
C VAL A 340 -9.72 -3.79 -12.43
N THR A 341 -10.71 -3.32 -11.69
CA THR A 341 -10.60 -3.16 -10.23
C THR A 341 -10.11 -4.45 -9.56
N THR A 342 -9.10 -4.32 -8.72
CA THR A 342 -8.47 -5.41 -7.99
C THR A 342 -8.26 -5.02 -6.53
N ASN A 343 -8.60 -5.92 -5.61
CA ASN A 343 -8.48 -5.72 -4.19
C ASN A 343 -7.22 -6.40 -3.66
N TYR A 344 -6.31 -5.62 -3.13
CA TYR A 344 -5.07 -6.09 -2.54
C TYR A 344 -5.13 -6.06 -1.02
N GLN A 345 -4.61 -7.12 -0.39
CA GLN A 345 -4.38 -7.18 1.04
C GLN A 345 -2.87 -7.22 1.30
N PHE A 346 -2.37 -6.24 2.04
CA PHE A 346 -1.00 -6.19 2.55
C PHE A 346 -0.98 -6.68 3.98
N VAL A 347 -0.09 -7.59 4.33
CA VAL A 347 -0.04 -8.21 5.66
C VAL A 347 1.38 -8.23 6.21
N SER A 348 1.61 -7.51 7.31
CA SER A 348 2.84 -7.59 8.09
C SER A 348 2.82 -8.82 8.99
N THR A 349 3.78 -9.74 8.80
CA THR A 349 3.82 -11.00 9.57
C THR A 349 4.53 -10.87 10.91
N GLU A 350 5.39 -9.86 11.08
CA GLU A 350 6.24 -9.75 12.27
C GLU A 350 5.63 -8.88 13.37
N ARG A 351 4.94 -7.80 13.01
CA ARG A 351 4.39 -6.84 13.96
C ARG A 351 3.26 -6.01 13.37
N GLU A 352 2.56 -5.27 14.24
CA GLU A 352 1.67 -4.18 13.84
C GLU A 352 2.48 -3.01 13.29
N VAL A 353 1.95 -2.41 12.22
CA VAL A 353 2.52 -1.25 11.54
C VAL A 353 1.45 -0.19 11.28
N TYR A 354 1.88 0.93 10.78
CA TYR A 354 1.03 2.02 10.32
C TYR A 354 1.20 2.19 8.81
N TYR A 355 0.10 2.16 8.08
CA TYR A 355 0.05 2.41 6.64
C TYR A 355 -0.43 3.85 6.41
N ASP A 356 0.45 4.76 6.00
CA ASP A 356 0.17 6.21 5.93
C ASP A 356 -0.48 6.74 7.22
N GLY A 357 -0.03 6.26 8.37
CA GLY A 357 -0.57 6.61 9.69
C GLY A 357 -1.86 5.86 10.10
N TYR A 358 -2.44 5.03 9.24
CA TYR A 358 -3.51 4.12 9.63
C TYR A 358 -2.94 2.91 10.35
N GLY A 359 -3.31 2.75 11.62
CA GLY A 359 -2.79 1.67 12.46
C GLY A 359 -2.95 1.98 13.97
N PRO A 360 -2.38 1.15 14.85
CA PRO A 360 -1.55 -0.01 14.52
C PRO A 360 -2.40 -1.18 13.99
N VAL A 361 -1.97 -1.77 12.89
CA VAL A 361 -2.64 -2.93 12.28
C VAL A 361 -1.60 -3.84 11.63
N ARG A 362 -1.92 -5.11 11.45
CA ARG A 362 -1.09 -6.01 10.66
C ARG A 362 -1.46 -5.97 9.18
N GLU A 363 -2.68 -5.58 8.85
CA GLU A 363 -3.18 -5.64 7.49
C GLU A 363 -3.75 -4.31 7.00
N LEU A 364 -3.64 -4.10 5.69
CA LEU A 364 -4.32 -3.05 4.96
C LEU A 364 -4.99 -3.66 3.73
N MET A 365 -6.30 -3.41 3.59
CA MET A 365 -7.03 -3.68 2.36
C MET A 365 -7.01 -2.45 1.47
N MET A 366 -6.67 -2.62 0.20
CA MET A 366 -6.65 -1.53 -0.77
C MET A 366 -7.24 -1.94 -2.11
N GLU A 367 -8.12 -1.11 -2.64
CA GLU A 367 -8.58 -1.20 -4.00
C GLU A 367 -7.61 -0.52 -4.96
N MET A 368 -7.20 -1.25 -6.00
CA MET A 368 -6.62 -0.66 -7.20
C MET A 368 -7.75 -0.49 -8.21
N PRO A 369 -8.23 0.74 -8.44
CA PRO A 369 -9.40 0.94 -9.27
C PRO A 369 -9.10 0.65 -10.73
N GLY A 370 -10.03 -0.04 -11.37
CA GLY A 370 -10.06 -0.22 -12.80
C GLY A 370 -10.47 1.05 -13.53
N GLY A 371 -10.28 1.05 -14.84
CA GLY A 371 -10.67 2.12 -15.70
C GLY A 371 -11.58 1.66 -16.82
N THR A 372 -12.01 2.62 -17.60
CA THR A 372 -12.90 2.41 -18.76
C THR A 372 -12.15 2.44 -20.09
N GLY A 373 -10.83 2.38 -20.06
CA GLY A 373 -9.93 2.54 -21.17
C GLY A 373 -9.48 4.00 -21.38
N TYR A 374 -8.29 4.16 -21.89
CA TYR A 374 -7.60 5.45 -22.05
C TYR A 374 -8.49 6.54 -22.68
N GLN A 375 -9.22 6.22 -23.74
CA GLN A 375 -10.09 7.18 -24.42
C GLN A 375 -11.36 7.52 -23.65
N ASN A 376 -11.71 6.73 -22.63
CA ASN A 376 -12.89 6.92 -21.80
C ASN A 376 -12.56 7.50 -20.42
N GLY A 377 -11.37 8.07 -20.26
CA GLY A 377 -10.94 8.70 -19.01
C GLY A 377 -10.44 7.71 -17.96
N GLN A 378 -9.98 6.53 -18.37
CA GLN A 378 -9.19 5.69 -17.46
C GLN A 378 -8.00 6.48 -16.96
N THR A 379 -7.82 6.50 -15.68
CA THR A 379 -6.68 7.11 -15.04
C THR A 379 -5.65 6.03 -14.70
N ASN A 380 -4.38 6.34 -14.90
CA ASN A 380 -3.29 5.56 -14.34
C ASN A 380 -3.40 5.59 -12.83
N ALA A 381 -3.93 4.53 -12.25
CA ALA A 381 -4.00 4.43 -10.82
C ALA A 381 -2.69 3.85 -10.29
N GLU A 382 -2.01 4.61 -9.45
CA GLU A 382 -0.81 4.18 -8.76
C GLU A 382 -0.72 4.86 -7.41
N ARG A 383 -0.08 4.21 -6.46
CA ARG A 383 0.11 4.75 -5.13
C ARG A 383 1.35 4.19 -4.47
N VAL A 384 1.96 5.01 -3.64
CA VAL A 384 2.92 4.64 -2.62
C VAL A 384 2.32 4.83 -1.24
N ILE A 385 2.60 3.91 -0.34
CA ILE A 385 2.12 3.89 1.05
C ILE A 385 3.34 3.77 1.94
N ASP A 386 3.47 4.70 2.88
CA ASP A 386 4.50 4.60 3.91
C ASP A 386 4.10 3.55 4.94
N VAL A 387 4.95 2.54 5.14
CA VAL A 387 4.79 1.52 6.18
C VAL A 387 5.72 1.89 7.32
N THR A 388 5.15 2.36 8.42
CA THR A 388 5.91 2.91 9.54
C THR A 388 5.58 2.19 10.85
N TRP A 389 6.48 2.26 11.80
CA TRP A 389 6.33 1.80 13.18
C TRP A 389 7.25 2.62 14.08
N GLY A 390 7.14 2.46 15.37
CA GLY A 390 7.99 3.16 16.34
C GLY A 390 7.21 3.95 17.36
N GLU A 391 7.94 4.74 18.14
CA GLU A 391 7.38 5.52 19.24
C GLU A 391 6.55 6.73 18.79
N ASP A 392 6.94 7.32 17.69
CA ASP A 392 6.27 8.52 17.13
C ASP A 392 5.99 8.31 15.64
N VAL A 393 4.77 7.96 15.32
CA VAL A 393 4.30 7.68 13.97
C VAL A 393 3.27 8.71 13.54
N ALA A 394 3.06 8.87 12.24
CA ALA A 394 2.05 9.79 11.71
C ALA A 394 0.68 9.55 12.35
N PRO A 395 -0.02 10.61 12.80
CA PRO A 395 -1.28 10.47 13.52
C PRO A 395 -2.48 10.07 12.65
N GLY A 396 -2.26 9.66 11.43
CA GLY A 396 -3.29 9.35 10.45
C GLY A 396 -3.62 10.53 9.55
N LEU A 397 -4.82 10.55 8.97
CA LEU A 397 -5.24 11.59 8.05
C LEU A 397 -5.35 12.96 8.72
N VAL A 398 -4.75 13.96 8.10
CA VAL A 398 -5.01 15.36 8.39
C VAL A 398 -6.27 15.77 7.61
N ASN A 399 -7.38 15.98 8.30
CA ASN A 399 -8.65 16.37 7.67
C ASN A 399 -9.42 17.30 8.60
N GLY A 400 -9.47 18.58 8.26
CA GLY A 400 -10.14 19.58 9.10
C GLY A 400 -9.73 21.01 8.79
N ILE A 401 -10.08 21.93 9.70
CA ILE A 401 -9.69 23.33 9.62
C ILE A 401 -8.54 23.57 10.60
N TYR A 402 -7.45 24.10 10.08
CA TYR A 402 -6.22 24.30 10.83
C TYR A 402 -5.59 25.67 10.58
N LYS A 403 -4.76 26.10 11.50
CA LYS A 403 -3.66 27.03 11.26
C LYS A 403 -2.38 26.24 11.04
N LEU A 404 -1.63 26.58 10.00
CA LEU A 404 -0.36 25.95 9.66
C LEU A 404 0.75 26.77 10.30
N VAL A 405 1.36 26.23 11.34
CA VAL A 405 2.38 26.92 12.14
C VAL A 405 3.77 26.49 11.74
N ASN A 406 4.61 27.44 11.34
CA ASN A 406 6.00 27.16 11.01
C ASN A 406 6.84 26.98 12.26
N LYS A 407 7.64 25.92 12.35
CA LYS A 407 8.45 25.57 13.51
C LYS A 407 9.47 26.65 13.87
N GLN A 408 10.21 27.17 12.87
CA GLN A 408 11.28 28.13 13.10
C GLN A 408 10.79 29.46 13.70
N THR A 409 9.59 29.89 13.30
CA THR A 409 9.12 31.25 13.62
C THR A 409 7.95 31.30 14.59
N GLY A 410 7.24 30.19 14.82
CA GLY A 410 5.98 30.14 15.54
C GLY A 410 4.83 30.92 14.84
N SER A 411 5.07 31.43 13.65
CA SER A 411 4.09 32.19 12.87
C SER A 411 3.28 31.28 11.94
N VAL A 412 2.09 31.72 11.54
CA VAL A 412 1.17 30.93 10.71
C VAL A 412 1.23 31.36 9.25
N VAL A 413 0.99 30.39 8.37
CA VAL A 413 0.83 30.60 6.94
C VAL A 413 -0.39 31.46 6.66
N ALA A 414 -0.21 32.53 5.91
CA ALA A 414 -1.21 33.54 5.62
C ALA A 414 -1.08 34.09 4.19
N TYR A 415 -2.14 34.74 3.72
CA TYR A 415 -2.10 35.53 2.49
C TYR A 415 -2.84 36.86 2.68
N GLU A 416 -2.55 37.84 1.84
CA GLU A 416 -3.19 39.16 1.93
C GLU A 416 -4.33 39.30 0.91
N SER A 417 -4.10 38.90 -0.33
CA SER A 417 -5.11 38.88 -1.40
C SER A 417 -4.78 37.81 -2.44
N ASN A 418 -5.75 37.50 -3.31
CA ASN A 418 -5.56 36.61 -4.44
C ASN A 418 -4.42 37.11 -5.35
N GLY A 419 -3.56 36.19 -5.78
CA GLY A 419 -2.36 36.47 -6.61
C GLY A 419 -1.14 36.96 -5.83
N ASN A 420 -1.28 37.31 -4.55
CA ASN A 420 -0.16 37.72 -3.71
C ASN A 420 0.59 36.54 -3.13
N GLY A 421 1.86 36.76 -2.78
CA GLY A 421 2.71 35.77 -2.14
C GLY A 421 2.18 35.30 -0.80
N ILE A 422 2.37 34.01 -0.52
CA ILE A 422 2.15 33.44 0.80
C ILE A 422 3.23 33.96 1.76
N VAL A 423 2.82 34.30 2.97
CA VAL A 423 3.67 34.91 4.01
C VAL A 423 3.40 34.29 5.36
N LEU A 424 4.33 34.45 6.29
CA LEU A 424 4.12 34.14 7.70
C LEU A 424 3.57 35.36 8.44
N ARG A 425 2.67 35.18 9.39
CA ARG A 425 2.07 36.23 10.22
C ARG A 425 1.82 35.68 11.63
N LYS A 426 1.79 36.58 12.60
CA LYS A 426 1.23 36.24 13.92
C LYS A 426 -0.23 35.82 13.74
N PHE A 427 -0.66 34.78 14.41
CA PHE A 427 -2.04 34.27 14.31
C PHE A 427 -3.05 35.30 14.83
N SER A 428 -4.13 35.46 14.12
CA SER A 428 -5.31 36.20 14.51
C SER A 428 -6.57 35.34 14.29
N PRO A 429 -7.30 34.97 15.36
CA PRO A 429 -8.46 34.08 15.23
C PRO A 429 -9.60 34.67 14.38
N THR A 430 -9.62 35.98 14.20
CA THR A 430 -10.60 36.66 13.35
C THR A 430 -10.25 36.69 11.87
N SER A 431 -9.00 36.35 11.51
CA SER A 431 -8.51 36.39 10.13
C SER A 431 -8.68 35.03 9.44
N LYS A 432 -9.71 34.88 8.62
CA LYS A 432 -9.95 33.69 7.81
C LYS A 432 -8.84 33.41 6.80
N LYS A 433 -7.99 34.42 6.47
CA LYS A 433 -6.82 34.28 5.58
C LYS A 433 -5.64 33.58 6.21
N GLN A 434 -5.76 33.15 7.47
CA GLN A 434 -4.79 32.37 8.23
C GLN A 434 -5.34 30.99 8.60
N GLN A 435 -6.52 30.65 8.09
CA GLN A 435 -7.25 29.43 8.41
C GLN A 435 -7.40 28.61 7.14
N TRP A 436 -7.02 27.36 7.22
CA TRP A 436 -6.94 26.47 6.07
C TRP A 436 -7.75 25.20 6.28
N THR A 437 -8.62 24.88 5.35
CA THR A 437 -9.23 23.56 5.24
C THR A 437 -8.22 22.65 4.57
N VAL A 438 -7.72 21.64 5.29
CA VAL A 438 -6.81 20.63 4.79
C VAL A 438 -7.58 19.32 4.65
N LYS A 439 -7.57 18.74 3.48
CA LYS A 439 -8.30 17.50 3.21
C LYS A 439 -7.56 16.64 2.19
N PRO A 440 -7.62 15.30 2.31
CA PRO A 440 -7.12 14.41 1.27
C PRO A 440 -7.87 14.66 -0.04
N CYS A 441 -7.16 14.58 -1.15
CA CYS A 441 -7.81 14.67 -2.46
C CYS A 441 -8.71 13.46 -2.68
N SER A 442 -10.00 13.71 -2.99
CA SER A 442 -11.01 12.67 -3.19
C SER A 442 -11.00 12.08 -4.60
N HIS A 443 -10.22 12.66 -5.51
CA HIS A 443 -10.21 12.27 -6.92
C HIS A 443 -8.84 11.83 -7.37
N GLN A 444 -8.84 10.82 -8.19
CA GLN A 444 -7.70 10.40 -8.97
C GLN A 444 -7.24 11.54 -9.88
N THR A 445 -6.04 12.04 -9.68
CA THR A 445 -5.45 13.09 -10.48
C THR A 445 -4.04 12.67 -10.84
N GLY A 446 -3.80 12.26 -12.10
CA GLY A 446 -2.51 11.76 -12.55
C GLY A 446 -2.06 10.45 -11.89
N GLY A 447 -2.99 9.65 -11.38
CA GLY A 447 -2.70 8.32 -10.85
C GLY A 447 -2.13 8.25 -9.43
N ASP A 448 -1.81 9.39 -8.81
CA ASP A 448 -1.29 9.45 -7.45
C ASP A 448 -2.32 10.02 -6.47
N TYR A 449 -2.69 9.24 -5.47
CA TYR A 449 -3.75 9.57 -4.52
C TYR A 449 -3.24 10.08 -3.16
N SER A 450 -1.95 10.13 -2.95
CA SER A 450 -1.36 10.41 -1.64
C SER A 450 -1.14 11.90 -1.36
N PHE A 451 -1.99 12.80 -1.84
CA PHE A 451 -1.82 14.23 -1.64
C PHE A 451 -3.09 14.93 -1.13
N TYR A 452 -2.92 16.17 -0.69
CA TYR A 452 -3.90 16.98 0.00
C TYR A 452 -4.17 18.29 -0.72
N ASP A 453 -5.42 18.74 -0.66
CA ASP A 453 -5.81 20.12 -0.96
C ASP A 453 -5.72 20.98 0.30
N ILE A 454 -5.15 22.18 0.18
CA ILE A 454 -5.06 23.17 1.27
C ILE A 454 -5.80 24.43 0.82
N GLU A 455 -7.05 24.57 1.28
CA GLU A 455 -8.01 25.59 0.85
C GLU A 455 -8.22 26.65 1.92
N SER A 456 -8.32 27.92 1.52
CA SER A 456 -8.64 29.00 2.46
C SER A 456 -10.04 28.90 2.99
N VAL A 457 -10.23 29.09 4.31
CA VAL A 457 -11.56 29.19 4.95
C VAL A 457 -12.33 30.44 4.50
N GLU A 458 -11.66 31.51 4.05
CA GLU A 458 -12.30 32.70 3.50
C GLU A 458 -12.99 32.39 2.16
N ASN A 459 -12.32 31.61 1.30
CA ASN A 459 -12.82 31.20 -0.01
C ASN A 459 -12.14 29.87 -0.43
N SER A 460 -12.89 28.80 -0.48
CA SER A 460 -12.39 27.44 -0.79
C SER A 460 -11.77 27.30 -2.19
N LYS A 461 -11.96 28.28 -3.09
CA LYS A 461 -11.28 28.31 -4.38
C LYS A 461 -9.86 28.87 -4.30
N ILE A 462 -9.50 29.54 -3.19
CA ILE A 462 -8.15 30.04 -2.95
C ILE A 462 -7.33 28.93 -2.30
N ARG A 463 -6.21 28.59 -2.95
CA ARG A 463 -5.28 27.55 -2.50
C ARG A 463 -3.86 28.07 -2.46
N ILE A 464 -2.99 27.34 -1.73
CA ILE A 464 -1.55 27.61 -1.74
C ILE A 464 -0.98 27.02 -3.03
N ASN A 465 -0.58 27.88 -3.94
CA ASN A 465 -0.21 27.59 -5.31
C ASN A 465 1.26 27.90 -5.55
N VAL A 466 1.96 27.01 -6.25
CA VAL A 466 3.29 27.30 -6.80
C VAL A 466 3.09 28.11 -8.08
N ARG A 467 3.59 29.35 -8.08
CA ARG A 467 3.41 30.30 -9.21
C ARG A 467 3.87 29.65 -10.53
N ASP A 468 3.00 29.72 -11.53
CA ASP A 468 3.27 29.33 -12.92
C ASP A 468 3.79 27.91 -13.10
N TYR A 469 3.35 26.98 -12.26
CA TYR A 469 3.82 25.58 -12.26
C TYR A 469 5.35 25.45 -12.19
N SER A 470 6.01 26.37 -11.51
CA SER A 470 7.46 26.39 -11.45
C SER A 470 8.02 25.15 -10.77
N THR A 471 9.02 24.54 -11.38
CA THR A 471 9.81 23.44 -10.80
C THR A 471 11.15 23.93 -10.23
N ALA A 472 11.37 25.24 -10.19
CA ALA A 472 12.60 25.84 -9.71
C ALA A 472 12.60 25.98 -8.17
N SER A 473 13.75 25.72 -7.56
CA SER A 473 13.97 26.05 -6.14
C SER A 473 13.90 27.58 -5.96
N ARG A 474 13.31 28.02 -4.84
CA ARG A 474 13.03 29.41 -4.47
C ARG A 474 11.90 30.07 -5.26
N ALA A 475 11.10 29.31 -6.01
CA ALA A 475 9.88 29.83 -6.61
C ALA A 475 8.87 30.24 -5.54
N GLU A 476 8.14 31.32 -5.84
CA GLU A 476 7.18 31.92 -4.92
C GLU A 476 5.94 31.05 -4.79
N LEU A 477 5.45 30.92 -3.57
CA LEU A 477 4.10 30.41 -3.29
C LEU A 477 3.14 31.58 -3.24
N ILE A 478 1.99 31.44 -3.89
CA ILE A 478 0.94 32.47 -3.97
C ILE A 478 -0.41 31.92 -3.53
N ALA A 479 -1.29 32.79 -3.10
CA ALA A 479 -2.71 32.49 -2.98
C ALA A 479 -3.35 32.62 -4.35
N TRP A 480 -3.90 31.54 -4.89
CA TRP A 480 -4.49 31.58 -6.23
C TRP A 480 -5.88 30.96 -6.27
N THR A 481 -6.78 31.61 -7.03
CA THR A 481 -8.16 31.18 -7.21
C THR A 481 -8.29 30.27 -8.42
N GLN A 482 -8.73 29.01 -8.20
CA GLN A 482 -9.07 28.08 -9.27
C GLN A 482 -10.36 27.32 -8.95
N ASP A 483 -11.14 27.01 -9.97
CA ASP A 483 -12.39 26.24 -9.82
C ASP A 483 -12.11 24.76 -9.49
N LYS A 484 -11.04 24.22 -10.05
CA LYS A 484 -10.59 22.83 -9.78
C LYS A 484 -9.14 22.85 -9.33
N PRO A 485 -8.76 22.02 -8.36
CA PRO A 485 -7.37 21.89 -7.94
C PRO A 485 -6.47 21.44 -9.10
N SER A 486 -5.27 21.97 -9.13
CA SER A 486 -4.21 21.58 -10.07
C SER A 486 -2.99 21.05 -9.32
N SER A 487 -2.08 20.34 -10.02
CA SER A 487 -0.92 19.70 -9.43
C SER A 487 -0.03 20.63 -8.60
N ASN A 488 0.08 21.89 -8.99
CA ASN A 488 0.89 22.91 -8.29
C ASN A 488 0.21 23.48 -7.03
N GLU A 489 -1.02 23.06 -6.70
CA GLU A 489 -1.76 23.40 -5.48
C GLU A 489 -1.92 22.25 -4.50
N GLN A 490 -1.43 21.08 -4.87
CA GLN A 490 -1.58 19.84 -4.12
C GLN A 490 -0.27 19.47 -3.44
N TRP A 491 -0.38 18.89 -2.23
CA TRP A 491 0.75 18.74 -1.33
C TRP A 491 0.76 17.37 -0.68
N TYR A 492 1.94 16.73 -0.66
CA TYR A 492 2.20 15.57 0.19
C TYR A 492 2.54 16.03 1.58
N LEU A 493 2.02 15.33 2.58
CA LEU A 493 2.32 15.58 3.99
C LEU A 493 3.27 14.48 4.48
N GLU A 494 4.54 14.82 4.61
CA GLU A 494 5.58 13.89 5.08
C GLU A 494 5.80 14.12 6.57
N TYR A 495 5.35 13.18 7.41
CA TYR A 495 5.48 13.27 8.86
C TYR A 495 6.93 13.08 9.31
N ILE A 496 7.39 13.93 10.25
CA ILE A 496 8.79 13.95 10.72
C ILE A 496 8.92 13.70 12.22
N GLY A 497 7.79 13.70 12.92
CA GLY A 497 7.73 13.53 14.36
C GLY A 497 7.24 14.77 15.09
N ASN A 498 6.83 14.59 16.34
CA ASN A 498 6.31 15.67 17.20
C ASN A 498 5.26 16.55 16.52
N GLY A 499 4.35 15.97 15.75
CA GLY A 499 3.31 16.69 15.03
C GLY A 499 3.79 17.53 13.84
N TYR A 500 5.07 17.46 13.45
CA TYR A 500 5.61 18.25 12.35
C TYR A 500 5.62 17.48 11.04
N TYR A 501 5.40 18.24 9.96
CA TYR A 501 5.37 17.74 8.60
C TYR A 501 6.24 18.59 7.69
N TYR A 502 6.87 17.97 6.69
CA TYR A 502 7.22 18.63 5.44
C TYR A 502 5.98 18.65 4.53
N LEU A 503 5.79 19.76 3.83
CA LEU A 503 4.78 19.88 2.78
C LEU A 503 5.50 19.89 1.43
N ARG A 504 5.39 18.79 0.68
CA ARG A 504 6.05 18.62 -0.62
C ARG A 504 5.05 18.83 -1.74
N ASN A 505 5.35 19.71 -2.68
CA ASN A 505 4.43 20.01 -3.76
C ASN A 505 4.33 18.86 -4.77
N ARG A 506 3.14 18.55 -5.23
CA ARG A 506 2.90 17.47 -6.20
C ARG A 506 3.56 17.77 -7.56
N GLU A 507 3.47 19.02 -8.05
CA GLU A 507 4.02 19.41 -9.35
C GLU A 507 5.54 19.37 -9.35
N SER A 508 6.16 20.02 -8.40
CA SER A 508 7.60 20.29 -8.39
C SER A 508 8.41 19.28 -7.59
N ALA A 509 7.78 18.48 -6.72
CA ALA A 509 8.42 17.67 -5.67
C ALA A 509 9.33 18.48 -4.72
N LEU A 510 9.13 19.79 -4.62
CA LEU A 510 9.87 20.68 -3.73
C LEU A 510 9.05 21.01 -2.49
N TYR A 511 9.71 21.52 -1.47
CA TYR A 511 9.16 21.67 -0.12
C TYR A 511 8.75 23.11 0.18
N MET A 512 7.59 23.28 0.80
CA MET A 512 7.17 24.57 1.38
C MET A 512 8.17 25.01 2.43
N THR A 513 8.65 26.26 2.33
CA THR A 513 9.77 26.74 3.14
C THR A 513 9.62 28.22 3.50
N ALA A 514 9.81 28.60 4.73
CA ALA A 514 9.98 30.01 5.11
C ALA A 514 11.31 30.55 4.55
N ALA A 515 11.27 31.66 3.82
CA ALA A 515 12.44 32.20 3.12
C ALA A 515 13.56 32.62 4.08
N THR A 516 13.20 33.07 5.29
CA THR A 516 14.09 33.50 6.37
C THR A 516 13.53 33.11 7.73
N ASP A 517 14.26 33.38 8.79
CA ASP A 517 13.84 33.18 10.18
C ASP A 517 12.91 34.28 10.72
N ALA A 518 12.53 35.24 9.90
CA ALA A 518 11.66 36.34 10.31
C ALA A 518 10.21 35.88 10.48
N ALA A 519 9.53 36.34 11.53
CA ALA A 519 8.12 36.06 11.82
C ALA A 519 7.14 36.50 10.71
N THR A 520 7.63 37.30 9.76
CA THR A 520 6.88 37.80 8.60
C THR A 520 7.49 37.35 7.27
N ALA A 521 8.27 36.27 7.29
CA ALA A 521 8.96 35.76 6.11
C ALA A 521 7.97 35.42 4.97
N ARG A 522 8.43 35.56 3.73
CA ARG A 522 7.75 34.97 2.58
C ARG A 522 7.84 33.45 2.67
N VAL A 523 6.89 32.76 2.07
CA VAL A 523 6.91 31.32 1.92
C VAL A 523 7.17 30.97 0.46
N LEU A 524 8.17 30.14 0.25
CA LEU A 524 8.66 29.70 -1.06
C LEU A 524 8.64 28.19 -1.14
N GLN A 525 8.86 27.62 -2.33
CA GLN A 525 9.30 26.23 -2.41
C GLN A 525 10.82 26.13 -2.53
N THR A 526 11.43 25.12 -1.93
CA THR A 526 12.88 24.86 -2.03
C THR A 526 13.18 23.38 -2.14
N THR A 527 14.37 23.02 -2.63
CA THR A 527 14.98 21.73 -2.37
C THR A 527 15.20 21.56 -0.87
N MET A 528 15.45 20.32 -0.41
CA MET A 528 15.77 20.06 1.00
C MET A 528 16.92 20.98 1.47
N LEU A 529 16.68 21.70 2.57
CA LEU A 529 17.67 22.57 3.18
C LEU A 529 18.68 21.78 4.00
N PRO A 530 19.89 22.33 4.23
CA PRO A 530 20.81 21.81 5.23
C PRO A 530 20.14 21.70 6.61
N GLU A 531 20.56 20.73 7.40
CA GLU A 531 19.93 20.37 8.68
C GLU A 531 19.71 21.59 9.61
N ALA A 532 20.69 22.45 9.75
CA ALA A 532 20.60 23.67 10.57
C ALA A 532 19.48 24.64 10.20
N ASN A 533 18.88 24.49 9.01
CA ASN A 533 17.82 25.36 8.49
C ASN A 533 16.50 24.62 8.24
N ARG A 534 16.40 23.33 8.59
CA ARG A 534 15.24 22.52 8.28
C ARG A 534 13.98 22.93 9.03
N ASP A 535 14.11 23.57 10.19
CA ASP A 535 12.96 24.07 10.94
C ASP A 535 12.14 25.11 10.16
N ARG A 536 12.72 25.77 9.16
CA ARG A 536 12.01 26.63 8.21
C ARG A 536 11.07 25.88 7.27
N MET A 537 11.24 24.56 7.12
CA MET A 537 10.47 23.68 6.25
C MET A 537 9.41 22.88 7.01
N LEU A 538 9.41 22.95 8.35
CA LEU A 538 8.55 22.17 9.22
C LEU A 538 7.31 22.95 9.64
N PHE A 539 6.16 22.31 9.52
CA PHE A 539 4.86 22.90 9.85
C PHE A 539 4.05 21.93 10.71
N ARG A 540 3.32 22.49 11.69
CA ARG A 540 2.25 21.80 12.41
C ARG A 540 0.89 22.24 11.93
N PHE A 541 -0.05 21.32 11.92
CA PHE A 541 -1.47 21.58 11.69
C PHE A 541 -2.18 21.65 13.05
N LEU A 542 -2.41 22.85 13.56
CA LEU A 542 -3.08 23.04 14.84
C LEU A 542 -4.53 23.50 14.66
N PRO A 543 -5.48 22.99 15.46
CA PRO A 543 -6.81 23.56 15.58
C PRO A 543 -6.74 25.07 15.89
N LEU A 544 -7.77 25.81 15.49
CA LEU A 544 -7.70 27.27 15.59
C LEU A 544 -7.65 27.80 17.02
N ASP A 545 -8.23 27.08 17.96
CA ASP A 545 -8.33 27.37 19.39
C ASP A 545 -7.14 26.86 20.21
N VAL A 546 -6.24 26.13 19.61
CA VAL A 546 -5.03 25.60 20.29
C VAL A 546 -3.88 26.56 20.07
N ASP A 547 -3.27 27.07 21.12
CA ASP A 547 -2.09 27.92 21.02
C ASP A 547 -0.84 27.10 20.61
N TYR A 548 0.03 27.72 19.81
CA TYR A 548 1.31 27.10 19.49
C TYR A 548 2.26 27.27 20.64
N GLU A 549 2.72 26.16 21.12
CA GLU A 549 3.77 26.09 22.14
C GLU A 549 4.62 24.80 21.91
N THR A 550 5.69 24.66 22.66
CA THR A 550 6.66 23.55 22.50
C THR A 550 7.01 22.90 23.85
N THR A 551 6.24 23.19 24.90
CA THR A 551 6.42 22.62 26.23
C THR A 551 5.71 21.26 26.28
N ALA A 552 6.46 20.19 26.42
CA ALA A 552 5.86 18.85 26.52
C ALA A 552 5.10 18.67 27.84
N PRO A 553 4.03 17.85 27.85
CA PRO A 553 3.38 17.45 29.11
C PRO A 553 4.32 16.72 30.06
N GLY A 554 3.96 16.66 31.34
CA GLY A 554 4.67 15.86 32.32
C GLY A 554 4.70 14.38 31.98
N LYS A 555 5.77 13.70 32.36
CA LYS A 555 5.93 12.25 32.21
C LYS A 555 4.82 11.51 32.97
N PRO A 556 4.08 10.57 32.36
CA PRO A 556 3.09 9.75 33.09
C PRO A 556 3.73 8.90 34.19
N HIS A 557 3.04 8.73 35.32
CA HIS A 557 3.49 7.96 36.47
C HIS A 557 2.50 6.85 36.83
N GLY A 558 2.87 5.98 37.77
CA GLY A 558 1.98 4.96 38.35
C GLY A 558 1.59 3.85 37.39
N LEU A 559 2.35 3.62 36.30
CA LEU A 559 2.04 2.56 35.34
C LEU A 559 2.10 1.19 36.01
N THR A 560 1.00 0.45 35.92
CA THR A 560 0.86 -0.94 36.39
C THR A 560 0.40 -1.85 35.24
N ALA A 561 0.66 -3.14 35.36
CA ALA A 561 0.24 -4.14 34.39
C ALA A 561 -0.35 -5.35 35.10
N GLU A 562 -1.52 -5.81 34.65
CA GLU A 562 -2.21 -7.01 35.10
C GLU A 562 -2.29 -8.00 33.93
N ALA A 563 -1.70 -9.18 34.10
CA ALA A 563 -1.69 -10.20 33.06
C ALA A 563 -2.95 -11.07 33.16
N HIS A 564 -3.65 -11.23 32.03
CA HIS A 564 -4.75 -12.18 31.83
C HIS A 564 -4.30 -13.33 30.93
N ALA A 565 -5.17 -14.31 30.66
CA ALA A 565 -4.85 -15.50 29.88
C ALA A 565 -4.22 -15.18 28.51
N ALA A 566 -4.77 -14.20 27.78
CA ALA A 566 -4.36 -13.81 26.44
C ALA A 566 -4.26 -12.29 26.25
N SER A 567 -4.18 -11.51 27.34
CA SER A 567 -4.12 -10.04 27.27
C SER A 567 -3.39 -9.47 28.48
N VAL A 568 -3.01 -8.19 28.38
CA VAL A 568 -2.42 -7.42 29.48
C VAL A 568 -3.20 -6.14 29.69
N LYS A 569 -3.73 -5.94 30.87
CA LYS A 569 -4.38 -4.68 31.27
C LYS A 569 -3.36 -3.74 31.89
N LEU A 570 -3.30 -2.52 31.38
CA LEU A 570 -2.46 -1.42 31.87
C LEU A 570 -3.32 -0.36 32.54
N THR A 571 -2.81 0.22 33.64
CA THR A 571 -3.39 1.42 34.26
C THR A 571 -2.28 2.37 34.69
N TRP A 572 -2.56 3.68 34.71
CA TRP A 572 -1.60 4.72 35.13
C TRP A 572 -2.32 5.90 35.77
N ASP A 573 -1.54 6.79 36.42
CA ASP A 573 -2.08 7.98 37.02
C ASP A 573 -2.40 9.05 35.98
N ALA A 574 -3.47 9.84 36.22
CA ALA A 574 -3.84 10.92 35.32
C ALA A 574 -2.86 12.08 35.43
N ASN A 575 -2.45 12.62 34.30
CA ASN A 575 -1.79 13.91 34.24
C ASN A 575 -2.76 15.05 34.57
N THR A 576 -2.23 16.22 34.96
CA THR A 576 -3.01 17.37 35.47
C THR A 576 -3.05 18.56 34.55
N GLU A 577 -2.36 18.51 33.39
CA GLU A 577 -2.30 19.59 32.40
C GLU A 577 -3.69 19.78 31.75
N GLU A 578 -4.13 21.03 31.67
CA GLU A 578 -5.45 21.38 31.11
C GLU A 578 -5.51 21.18 29.58
N ASP A 579 -4.38 21.25 28.91
CA ASP A 579 -4.23 21.10 27.47
C ASP A 579 -3.86 19.68 27.02
N LEU A 580 -3.96 18.70 27.90
CA LEU A 580 -3.71 17.30 27.59
C LEU A 580 -4.67 16.79 26.50
N GLU A 581 -4.12 16.37 25.37
CA GLU A 581 -4.91 15.68 24.32
C GLU A 581 -5.19 14.21 24.70
N GLY A 582 -4.27 13.56 25.41
CA GLY A 582 -4.45 12.15 25.83
C GLY A 582 -3.13 11.42 26.03
N TYR A 583 -3.22 10.09 25.94
CA TYR A 583 -2.07 9.21 26.16
C TYR A 583 -1.77 8.34 24.96
N MET A 584 -0.51 7.92 24.87
CA MET A 584 -0.02 6.93 23.94
C MET A 584 0.53 5.74 24.74
N VAL A 585 0.19 4.53 24.34
CA VAL A 585 0.77 3.30 24.90
C VAL A 585 1.78 2.74 23.91
N LEU A 586 2.97 2.48 24.44
CA LEU A 586 4.07 1.87 23.69
C LEU A 586 4.31 0.46 24.19
N ARG A 587 4.67 -0.45 23.27
CA ARG A 587 5.03 -1.84 23.57
C ARG A 587 6.31 -2.22 22.83
N ALA A 588 7.14 -3.01 23.49
CA ALA A 588 8.27 -3.72 22.90
C ALA A 588 8.28 -5.17 23.38
N LEU A 589 8.91 -6.09 22.68
CA LEU A 589 9.30 -7.37 23.27
C LEU A 589 10.37 -7.12 24.34
N GLN A 590 10.24 -7.78 25.48
CA GLN A 590 11.18 -7.59 26.58
C GLN A 590 12.62 -7.90 26.14
N GLY A 591 13.54 -7.02 26.50
CA GLY A 591 14.94 -7.14 26.14
C GLY A 591 15.30 -6.55 24.79
N THR A 592 14.33 -5.98 24.06
CA THR A 592 14.57 -5.19 22.86
C THR A 592 14.33 -3.71 23.13
N ASP A 593 14.89 -2.84 22.30
CA ASP A 593 14.60 -1.39 22.31
C ASP A 593 13.71 -1.03 21.11
N ASP A 594 12.99 -2.02 20.57
CA ASP A 594 12.12 -1.87 19.40
C ASP A 594 10.69 -1.51 19.81
N TRP A 595 10.53 -0.29 20.32
CA TRP A 595 9.27 0.25 20.80
C TRP A 595 8.32 0.55 19.66
N ASN A 596 7.04 0.23 19.85
CA ASN A 596 5.97 0.55 18.93
C ASN A 596 4.76 1.14 19.66
N THR A 597 4.19 2.19 19.12
CA THR A 597 2.94 2.76 19.59
C THR A 597 1.80 1.82 19.23
N ILE A 598 1.11 1.29 20.25
CA ILE A 598 -0.03 0.37 20.09
C ILE A 598 -1.37 1.03 20.38
N ALA A 599 -1.37 2.22 20.96
CA ALA A 599 -2.56 3.07 21.14
C ALA A 599 -2.17 4.54 21.16
N ARG A 600 -3.03 5.41 20.67
CA ARG A 600 -2.84 6.87 20.65
C ARG A 600 -4.09 7.61 21.11
N LYS A 601 -3.87 8.82 21.66
CA LYS A 601 -4.92 9.77 22.06
C LYS A 601 -5.98 9.17 23.00
N LEU A 602 -5.56 8.25 23.86
CA LEU A 602 -6.45 7.68 24.87
C LEU A 602 -6.86 8.78 25.85
N LYS A 603 -8.16 8.97 26.04
CA LYS A 603 -8.73 9.93 27.01
C LYS A 603 -8.93 9.33 28.41
N VAL A 604 -8.50 8.09 28.57
CA VAL A 604 -8.61 7.31 29.80
C VAL A 604 -7.21 6.88 30.24
N THR A 605 -7.08 6.55 31.52
CA THR A 605 -5.82 6.10 32.13
C THR A 605 -5.74 4.56 32.26
N GLU A 606 -6.38 3.87 31.34
CA GLU A 606 -6.36 2.40 31.25
C GLU A 606 -6.33 1.96 29.79
N PHE A 607 -5.68 0.83 29.52
CA PHE A 607 -5.65 0.19 28.22
C PHE A 607 -5.51 -1.31 28.37
N THR A 608 -6.20 -2.10 27.59
CA THR A 608 -6.02 -3.56 27.53
C THR A 608 -5.37 -3.91 26.19
N ASP A 609 -4.13 -4.42 26.25
CA ASP A 609 -3.47 -5.01 25.12
C ASP A 609 -3.92 -6.46 24.97
N ASN A 610 -4.77 -6.70 23.99
CA ASN A 610 -5.24 -8.04 23.62
C ASN A 610 -4.60 -8.56 22.33
N THR A 611 -3.52 -7.89 21.91
CA THR A 611 -2.71 -8.29 20.75
C THR A 611 -1.44 -9.03 21.20
N CYS A 612 -1.52 -9.66 22.37
CA CYS A 612 -0.42 -10.42 22.97
C CYS A 612 -0.48 -11.90 22.56
N CYS A 613 0.68 -12.48 22.25
CA CYS A 613 0.82 -13.92 22.14
C CYS A 613 1.23 -14.53 23.48
N GLN A 614 0.70 -15.70 23.80
CA GLN A 614 1.11 -16.44 25.00
C GLN A 614 2.59 -16.82 24.94
N GLY A 615 3.27 -16.71 26.06
CA GLY A 615 4.70 -17.03 26.19
C GLY A 615 5.64 -15.87 25.88
N ASP A 616 5.17 -14.85 25.16
CA ASP A 616 5.97 -13.64 24.92
C ASP A 616 5.86 -12.70 26.12
N THR A 617 6.97 -12.14 26.56
CA THR A 617 6.97 -11.08 27.56
C THR A 617 7.09 -9.74 26.87
N TYR A 618 6.18 -8.84 27.20
CA TYR A 618 6.13 -7.49 26.61
C TYR A 618 6.55 -6.45 27.66
N ALA A 619 7.28 -5.45 27.22
CA ALA A 619 7.55 -4.24 27.99
C ALA A 619 6.60 -3.13 27.51
N TYR A 620 6.08 -2.33 28.45
CA TYR A 620 5.13 -1.25 28.17
C TYR A 620 5.62 0.07 28.74
N ARG A 621 5.32 1.17 28.04
CA ARG A 621 5.48 2.55 28.47
C ARG A 621 4.27 3.37 28.07
N VAL A 622 4.06 4.48 28.75
CA VAL A 622 3.00 5.45 28.40
C VAL A 622 3.65 6.82 28.20
N LYS A 623 3.22 7.54 27.16
CA LYS A 623 3.52 8.95 26.94
C LYS A 623 2.24 9.76 26.98
N ALA A 624 2.33 11.00 27.43
CA ALA A 624 1.26 11.99 27.30
C ALA A 624 1.48 12.81 26.03
N ILE A 625 0.39 13.27 25.42
CA ILE A 625 0.40 14.18 24.28
C ILE A 625 -0.55 15.34 24.57
N ASP A 626 -0.12 16.58 24.29
CA ASP A 626 -0.96 17.76 24.42
C ASP A 626 -1.68 18.13 23.12
N LEU A 627 -2.55 19.13 23.20
CA LEU A 627 -3.28 19.66 22.06
C LEU A 627 -2.35 20.29 21.00
N ALA A 628 -1.21 20.82 21.40
CA ALA A 628 -0.20 21.36 20.51
C ALA A 628 0.66 20.27 19.83
N GLN A 629 0.44 18.99 20.15
CA GLN A 629 1.12 17.81 19.64
C GLN A 629 2.54 17.60 20.19
N ASN A 630 2.86 18.16 21.34
CA ASN A 630 4.11 17.82 22.02
C ASN A 630 3.94 16.50 22.77
N LEU A 631 4.99 15.66 22.71
CA LEU A 631 5.03 14.37 23.38
C LEU A 631 5.87 14.49 24.67
N SER A 632 5.36 13.93 25.75
CA SER A 632 6.14 13.80 27.00
C SER A 632 7.28 12.79 26.87
N GLU A 633 8.18 12.81 27.85
CA GLU A 633 9.01 11.66 28.15
C GLU A 633 8.13 10.44 28.45
N ALA A 634 8.64 9.24 28.15
CA ALA A 634 7.91 8.01 28.46
C ALA A 634 7.94 7.70 29.97
N SER A 635 6.89 7.09 30.48
CA SER A 635 6.86 6.52 31.84
C SER A 635 7.99 5.53 32.07
N GLU A 636 8.23 5.15 33.31
CA GLU A 636 9.03 3.97 33.61
C GLU A 636 8.42 2.75 32.90
N SER A 637 9.29 1.82 32.49
CA SER A 637 8.84 0.61 31.79
C SER A 637 8.34 -0.43 32.79
N ILE A 638 7.24 -1.10 32.44
CA ILE A 638 6.75 -2.29 33.15
C ILE A 638 6.69 -3.45 32.19
N SER A 639 7.00 -4.67 32.67
CA SER A 639 6.91 -5.88 31.85
C SER A 639 5.78 -6.78 32.32
N ALA A 640 5.10 -7.43 31.39
CA ALA A 640 4.09 -8.43 31.66
C ALA A 640 4.09 -9.52 30.60
N THR A 641 3.78 -10.75 31.02
CA THR A 641 3.56 -11.91 30.14
C THR A 641 2.12 -12.34 30.29
N PRO A 642 1.34 -12.54 29.23
CA PRO A 642 0.03 -13.15 29.35
C PRO A 642 0.12 -14.45 30.15
N SER A 643 -0.79 -14.66 31.12
CA SER A 643 -0.62 -15.73 32.10
C SER A 643 -0.67 -17.15 31.48
N GLY A 644 -1.26 -17.29 30.31
CA GLY A 644 -1.43 -18.60 29.66
C GLY A 644 -2.34 -19.55 30.43
N GLU A 645 -3.08 -19.03 31.41
CA GLU A 645 -4.05 -19.81 32.16
C GLU A 645 -5.05 -20.50 31.21
N ARG A 646 -5.34 -21.75 31.46
CA ARG A 646 -6.26 -22.54 30.64
C ARG A 646 -7.64 -21.90 30.63
N SER A 647 -8.04 -21.40 29.46
CA SER A 647 -9.30 -20.69 29.31
C SER A 647 -9.86 -20.80 27.89
N MET A 648 -11.16 -20.51 27.77
CA MET A 648 -11.77 -20.17 26.51
C MET A 648 -11.35 -18.74 26.18
N ILE A 649 -10.56 -18.57 25.10
CA ILE A 649 -9.99 -17.27 24.73
C ILE A 649 -10.88 -16.49 23.79
N ALA A 650 -11.76 -17.15 23.04
CA ALA A 650 -12.74 -16.47 22.19
C ALA A 650 -13.97 -17.35 21.95
N ARG A 651 -15.13 -16.70 21.76
CA ARG A 651 -16.38 -17.34 21.37
C ARG A 651 -17.24 -16.44 20.52
N TRP A 652 -17.66 -16.93 19.36
CA TRP A 652 -18.58 -16.23 18.45
C TRP A 652 -19.87 -17.07 18.32
N GLN A 653 -20.97 -16.56 18.88
CA GLN A 653 -22.26 -17.26 18.82
C GLN A 653 -22.99 -17.11 17.48
N MET A 654 -22.47 -16.26 16.57
CA MET A 654 -23.06 -15.99 15.24
C MET A 654 -24.46 -15.38 15.28
N GLU A 655 -24.87 -14.74 16.37
CA GLU A 655 -26.19 -14.15 16.61
C GLU A 655 -26.33 -12.79 15.91
N ASN A 656 -26.37 -12.81 14.55
CA ASN A 656 -26.40 -11.64 13.68
C ASN A 656 -25.16 -10.73 13.78
N ASN A 657 -24.09 -11.21 14.37
CA ASN A 657 -22.82 -10.51 14.55
C ASN A 657 -21.68 -11.51 14.70
N LEU A 658 -20.45 -10.98 14.73
CA LEU A 658 -19.21 -11.74 14.97
C LEU A 658 -18.49 -11.21 16.21
N TYR A 659 -19.25 -10.78 17.22
CA TYR A 659 -18.66 -10.32 18.47
C TYR A 659 -18.18 -11.50 19.31
N ASP A 660 -17.02 -11.33 19.90
CA ASP A 660 -16.49 -12.25 20.88
C ASP A 660 -17.22 -12.06 22.23
N ASP A 661 -17.79 -13.13 22.76
CA ASP A 661 -18.49 -13.13 24.05
C ASP A 661 -17.54 -13.13 25.26
N THR A 662 -16.23 -13.31 25.05
CA THR A 662 -15.25 -13.31 26.12
C THR A 662 -14.79 -11.88 26.46
N GLN A 663 -14.12 -11.74 27.59
CA GLN A 663 -13.50 -10.46 27.97
C GLN A 663 -12.32 -10.06 27.08
N ASN A 664 -11.82 -10.97 26.23
CA ASN A 664 -10.70 -10.69 25.34
C ASN A 664 -11.12 -9.84 24.13
N MET A 665 -12.43 -9.78 23.81
CA MET A 665 -13.02 -8.94 22.77
C MET A 665 -12.36 -9.17 21.40
N MET A 666 -12.11 -10.42 21.04
CA MET A 666 -11.52 -10.84 19.76
C MET A 666 -12.59 -10.90 18.67
N ASP A 667 -13.18 -9.75 18.33
CA ASP A 667 -14.26 -9.67 17.34
C ASP A 667 -13.78 -10.14 15.97
N GLY A 668 -14.60 -10.93 15.26
CA GLY A 668 -14.33 -11.38 13.89
C GLY A 668 -14.79 -10.36 12.85
N ALA A 669 -14.22 -10.43 11.66
CA ALA A 669 -14.63 -9.63 10.51
C ALA A 669 -15.17 -10.53 9.39
N ALA A 670 -16.38 -10.24 8.90
CA ALA A 670 -16.98 -10.95 7.78
C ALA A 670 -16.67 -10.27 6.46
N TYR A 671 -16.33 -11.06 5.46
CA TYR A 671 -16.01 -10.60 4.11
C TYR A 671 -17.03 -11.10 3.08
N GLY A 672 -17.39 -10.25 2.13
CA GLY A 672 -18.38 -10.56 1.09
C GLY A 672 -19.81 -10.56 1.59
N SER A 673 -20.09 -9.92 2.74
CA SER A 673 -21.42 -9.73 3.33
C SER A 673 -22.21 -11.05 3.43
N PRO A 674 -21.78 -12.03 4.23
CA PRO A 674 -22.51 -13.28 4.41
C PRO A 674 -23.84 -13.03 5.15
N ALA A 675 -24.80 -13.92 4.90
CA ALA A 675 -26.12 -13.84 5.52
C ALA A 675 -26.18 -14.61 6.83
N TYR A 676 -27.08 -14.24 7.74
CA TYR A 676 -27.42 -15.01 8.91
C TYR A 676 -28.69 -15.83 8.64
N VAL A 677 -28.69 -17.07 9.10
CA VAL A 677 -29.77 -18.05 8.92
C VAL A 677 -30.14 -18.65 10.27
N ASP A 678 -31.13 -19.55 10.31
CA ASP A 678 -31.46 -20.25 11.57
C ASP A 678 -30.31 -21.15 12.00
N GLY A 679 -29.98 -21.06 13.28
CA GLY A 679 -28.88 -21.76 13.93
C GLY A 679 -29.14 -23.22 14.21
N VAL A 680 -28.13 -23.88 14.81
CA VAL A 680 -28.23 -25.29 15.22
C VAL A 680 -29.29 -25.50 16.32
N LYS A 681 -29.50 -24.53 17.21
CA LYS A 681 -30.56 -24.54 18.21
C LYS A 681 -31.75 -23.72 17.73
N SER A 682 -32.95 -24.16 18.11
CA SER A 682 -34.16 -23.42 17.79
C SER A 682 -34.11 -22.00 18.38
N GLY A 683 -34.35 -20.98 17.57
CA GLY A 683 -34.37 -19.58 18.00
C GLY A 683 -33.01 -18.89 17.95
N THR A 684 -31.93 -19.60 17.62
CA THR A 684 -30.58 -19.00 17.40
C THR A 684 -30.29 -18.72 15.92
N LYS A 685 -29.18 -18.01 15.64
CA LYS A 685 -28.71 -17.74 14.31
C LYS A 685 -27.37 -18.39 14.04
N ALA A 686 -27.09 -18.60 12.77
CA ALA A 686 -25.82 -19.11 12.23
C ALA A 686 -25.37 -18.25 11.04
N LEU A 687 -24.09 -18.20 10.79
CA LEU A 687 -23.52 -17.49 9.66
C LEU A 687 -23.50 -18.40 8.42
N ARG A 688 -24.05 -17.93 7.31
CA ARG A 688 -24.05 -18.64 6.03
C ARG A 688 -22.97 -18.11 5.10
N LEU A 689 -22.00 -18.95 4.78
CA LEU A 689 -20.93 -18.67 3.83
C LEU A 689 -21.25 -19.24 2.44
N SER A 690 -20.98 -18.45 1.42
CA SER A 690 -21.15 -18.81 -0.01
C SER A 690 -19.82 -18.86 -0.72
N ALA A 691 -19.45 -20.03 -1.22
CA ALA A 691 -18.21 -20.19 -2.00
C ALA A 691 -18.20 -19.36 -3.29
N THR A 692 -19.35 -19.24 -3.97
CA THR A 692 -19.48 -18.48 -5.22
C THR A 692 -19.35 -16.98 -5.02
N LYS A 693 -19.67 -16.48 -3.82
CA LYS A 693 -19.46 -15.07 -3.42
C LYS A 693 -18.13 -14.85 -2.69
N LYS A 694 -17.28 -15.87 -2.63
CA LYS A 694 -15.98 -15.82 -1.92
C LYS A 694 -16.10 -15.32 -0.48
N GLN A 695 -17.17 -15.71 0.23
CA GLN A 695 -17.44 -15.26 1.60
C GLN A 695 -16.62 -16.04 2.63
N TYR A 696 -16.10 -15.33 3.62
CA TYR A 696 -15.33 -15.90 4.73
C TYR A 696 -15.37 -15.00 5.96
N VAL A 697 -14.88 -15.50 7.07
CA VAL A 697 -14.61 -14.72 8.29
C VAL A 697 -13.12 -14.70 8.55
N GLN A 698 -12.60 -13.56 8.93
CA GLN A 698 -11.27 -13.40 9.47
C GLN A 698 -11.37 -13.17 10.96
N LEU A 699 -10.61 -13.94 11.72
CA LEU A 699 -10.46 -13.83 13.16
C LEU A 699 -9.16 -13.08 13.49
N PRO A 700 -9.07 -12.43 14.67
CA PRO A 700 -7.83 -11.81 15.12
C PRO A 700 -6.65 -12.80 15.14
N TYR A 701 -5.44 -12.30 14.95
CA TYR A 701 -4.24 -13.15 14.84
C TYR A 701 -3.88 -13.83 16.16
N GLU A 702 -4.30 -13.30 17.31
CA GLU A 702 -3.98 -13.85 18.63
C GLU A 702 -4.74 -15.13 18.96
N VAL A 703 -5.81 -15.45 18.23
CA VAL A 703 -6.68 -16.61 18.55
C VAL A 703 -5.97 -17.96 18.46
N ALA A 704 -4.82 -18.03 17.79
CA ALA A 704 -4.06 -19.27 17.61
C ALA A 704 -2.58 -19.13 18.01
N CYS A 705 -2.23 -18.16 18.85
CA CYS A 705 -0.86 -17.92 19.34
C CYS A 705 -0.53 -18.72 20.62
N SER A 706 -1.15 -19.85 20.87
CA SER A 706 -0.89 -20.72 22.03
C SER A 706 -0.16 -22.00 21.62
N ASP A 707 0.54 -22.62 22.59
CA ASP A 707 1.25 -23.88 22.35
C ASP A 707 0.29 -25.07 22.17
N GLU A 708 -0.87 -25.01 22.82
CA GLU A 708 -1.96 -25.96 22.68
C GLU A 708 -3.19 -25.20 22.17
N LEU A 709 -4.10 -25.88 21.50
CA LEU A 709 -5.27 -25.26 20.91
C LEU A 709 -6.46 -26.22 20.85
N THR A 710 -7.63 -25.72 21.16
CA THR A 710 -8.90 -26.35 20.76
C THR A 710 -9.70 -25.39 19.90
N VAL A 711 -10.18 -25.89 18.76
CA VAL A 711 -11.18 -25.21 17.92
C VAL A 711 -12.42 -26.05 17.88
N SER A 712 -13.56 -25.50 18.34
CA SER A 712 -14.86 -26.15 18.36
C SER A 712 -15.87 -25.30 17.59
N LEU A 713 -16.68 -25.93 16.75
CA LEU A 713 -17.76 -25.26 16.02
C LEU A 713 -18.85 -26.23 15.58
N TRP A 714 -20.03 -25.69 15.33
CA TRP A 714 -21.05 -26.35 14.57
C TRP A 714 -20.97 -25.97 13.08
N VAL A 715 -21.07 -26.96 12.22
CA VAL A 715 -21.01 -26.74 10.75
C VAL A 715 -22.06 -27.61 10.04
N SER A 716 -22.74 -26.99 9.07
CA SER A 716 -23.61 -27.68 8.12
C SER A 716 -23.15 -27.40 6.70
N LEU A 717 -22.51 -28.37 6.07
CA LEU A 717 -21.98 -28.21 4.72
C LEU A 717 -23.11 -28.07 3.71
N ARG A 718 -22.97 -27.13 2.79
CA ARG A 718 -23.85 -26.95 1.61
C ARG A 718 -23.22 -27.47 0.33
N SER A 719 -21.93 -27.83 0.39
CA SER A 719 -21.17 -28.45 -0.71
C SER A 719 -20.15 -29.43 -0.12
N THR A 720 -19.90 -30.51 -0.82
CA THR A 720 -18.86 -31.50 -0.48
C THR A 720 -17.62 -31.39 -1.36
N THR A 721 -17.39 -30.23 -1.97
CA THR A 721 -16.18 -29.95 -2.74
C THR A 721 -14.96 -30.21 -1.87
N ALA A 722 -14.02 -31.01 -2.38
CA ALA A 722 -12.80 -31.32 -1.66
C ALA A 722 -11.91 -30.08 -1.42
N PHE A 723 -11.16 -30.12 -0.33
CA PHE A 723 -10.21 -29.07 0.06
C PHE A 723 -10.79 -27.69 0.39
N GLN A 724 -12.11 -27.56 0.58
CA GLN A 724 -12.67 -26.40 1.28
C GLN A 724 -12.07 -26.31 2.69
N ARG A 725 -11.97 -25.12 3.24
CA ARG A 725 -11.47 -24.91 4.61
C ARG A 725 -12.61 -24.61 5.57
N ILE A 726 -12.76 -25.42 6.61
CA ILE A 726 -13.60 -25.04 7.75
C ILE A 726 -12.92 -23.88 8.47
N PHE A 727 -11.65 -24.07 8.82
CA PHE A 727 -10.76 -23.00 9.26
C PHE A 727 -9.36 -23.21 8.64
N ASP A 728 -8.61 -22.12 8.56
CA ASP A 728 -7.22 -22.11 8.10
C ASP A 728 -6.49 -20.94 8.77
N PHE A 729 -5.66 -21.25 9.75
CA PHE A 729 -4.89 -20.32 10.56
C PHE A 729 -3.44 -20.33 10.11
N GLY A 730 -2.93 -19.18 9.66
CA GLY A 730 -1.60 -19.13 9.07
C GLY A 730 -1.29 -17.74 8.49
N TYR A 731 -0.44 -17.69 7.47
CA TYR A 731 -0.18 -16.47 6.72
C TYR A 731 0.31 -16.70 5.29
N ASP A 732 0.67 -17.92 4.91
CA ASP A 732 1.03 -18.29 3.55
C ASP A 732 0.90 -19.81 3.30
N GLU A 733 1.34 -20.29 2.15
CA GLU A 733 1.29 -21.71 1.75
C GLU A 733 2.28 -22.63 2.49
N ASN A 734 3.19 -22.06 3.27
CA ASN A 734 4.19 -22.78 4.05
C ASN A 734 3.97 -22.67 5.56
N HIS A 735 3.02 -21.84 6.00
CA HIS A 735 2.74 -21.62 7.42
C HIS A 735 1.23 -21.63 7.64
N TYR A 736 0.71 -22.82 8.03
CA TYR A 736 -0.73 -22.99 8.22
C TYR A 736 -1.09 -24.11 9.22
N LEU A 737 -2.28 -23.98 9.78
CA LEU A 737 -3.04 -24.98 10.52
C LEU A 737 -4.45 -24.98 9.97
N TYR A 738 -4.86 -26.02 9.24
CA TYR A 738 -6.19 -26.06 8.67
C TYR A 738 -6.96 -27.35 8.94
N LEU A 739 -8.28 -27.22 8.92
CA LEU A 739 -9.23 -28.33 8.85
C LEU A 739 -10.03 -28.26 7.56
N THR A 740 -9.98 -29.32 6.74
CA THR A 740 -10.89 -29.49 5.58
C THR A 740 -11.92 -30.57 5.86
N PRO A 741 -13.20 -30.37 5.51
CA PRO A 741 -14.25 -31.36 5.68
C PRO A 741 -14.05 -32.60 4.80
N SER A 742 -13.25 -32.46 3.74
CA SER A 742 -12.89 -33.56 2.84
C SER A 742 -11.62 -33.22 2.04
N ASN A 743 -10.65 -34.14 2.05
CA ASN A 743 -9.52 -34.13 1.10
C ASN A 743 -9.83 -34.93 -0.18
N GLY A 744 -11.12 -35.21 -0.43
CA GLY A 744 -11.62 -36.15 -1.44
C GLY A 744 -12.21 -37.41 -0.81
N THR A 745 -11.58 -37.92 0.25
CA THR A 745 -11.96 -39.18 0.92
C THR A 745 -12.33 -39.00 2.39
N ALA A 746 -11.67 -38.13 3.11
CA ALA A 746 -11.78 -37.99 4.55
C ALA A 746 -11.55 -36.53 5.03
N ILE A 747 -11.98 -36.23 6.27
CA ILE A 747 -11.56 -35.03 6.97
C ILE A 747 -10.04 -35.06 7.10
N ARG A 748 -9.39 -33.91 6.85
CA ARG A 748 -7.96 -33.73 7.08
C ARG A 748 -7.69 -32.52 7.97
N LEU A 749 -6.94 -32.76 9.03
CA LEU A 749 -6.22 -31.73 9.77
C LEU A 749 -4.78 -31.70 9.24
N ALA A 750 -4.24 -30.53 8.94
CA ALA A 750 -2.85 -30.40 8.54
C ALA A 750 -2.22 -29.16 9.19
N MET A 751 -0.98 -29.29 9.58
CA MET A 751 -0.13 -28.23 10.10
C MET A 751 1.15 -28.17 9.31
N LYS A 752 1.59 -26.96 8.94
CA LYS A 752 2.86 -26.73 8.22
C LYS A 752 3.60 -25.55 8.83
N ASN A 753 4.90 -25.72 9.02
CA ASN A 753 5.80 -24.67 9.45
C ASN A 753 7.10 -24.76 8.61
N GLY A 754 7.22 -23.93 7.58
CA GLY A 754 8.28 -24.03 6.58
C GLY A 754 8.18 -25.32 5.75
N ASP A 755 9.22 -26.15 5.78
CA ASP A 755 9.25 -27.40 5.02
C ASP A 755 8.59 -28.56 5.76
N ASP A 756 8.36 -28.46 7.08
CA ASP A 756 7.75 -29.53 7.88
C ASP A 756 6.23 -29.46 7.78
N GLU A 757 5.62 -30.56 7.36
CA GLU A 757 4.15 -30.68 7.27
C GLU A 757 3.66 -31.95 7.95
N GLN A 758 2.71 -31.82 8.88
CA GLN A 758 2.12 -32.90 9.65
C GLN A 758 0.62 -32.98 9.36
N LYS A 759 0.16 -34.16 8.94
CA LYS A 759 -1.23 -34.42 8.52
C LYS A 759 -1.88 -35.51 9.35
N LEU A 760 -3.15 -35.32 9.64
CA LEU A 760 -4.05 -36.32 10.20
C LEU A 760 -5.24 -36.49 9.27
N ASP A 761 -5.34 -37.65 8.60
CA ASP A 761 -6.50 -38.05 7.83
C ASP A 761 -7.43 -38.90 8.72
N CYS A 762 -8.67 -38.49 8.85
CA CYS A 762 -9.67 -39.16 9.68
C CYS A 762 -10.31 -40.33 8.96
N SER A 763 -11.15 -41.07 9.67
CA SER A 763 -11.86 -42.24 9.12
C SER A 763 -13.12 -41.89 8.35
N VAL A 764 -13.57 -40.62 8.41
CA VAL A 764 -14.85 -40.17 7.86
C VAL A 764 -14.68 -38.83 7.12
N LYS A 765 -15.64 -38.50 6.25
CA LYS A 765 -15.83 -37.13 5.70
C LYS A 765 -17.13 -36.55 6.23
N LEU A 766 -17.26 -35.25 6.31
CA LEU A 766 -18.49 -34.60 6.74
C LEU A 766 -19.58 -34.72 5.67
N PRO A 767 -20.80 -35.08 6.06
CA PRO A 767 -21.96 -35.12 5.18
C PRO A 767 -22.44 -33.69 4.87
N ALA A 768 -23.10 -33.52 3.71
CA ALA A 768 -23.80 -32.29 3.38
C ALA A 768 -25.17 -32.21 4.07
N SER A 769 -25.66 -30.98 4.27
CA SER A 769 -27.00 -30.65 4.74
C SER A 769 -27.37 -31.25 6.11
N GLN A 770 -26.37 -31.44 6.96
CA GLN A 770 -26.55 -31.91 8.34
C GLN A 770 -25.64 -31.09 9.26
N TRP A 771 -26.20 -30.62 10.36
CA TRP A 771 -25.38 -30.02 11.42
C TRP A 771 -24.48 -31.08 12.04
N LYS A 772 -23.22 -30.77 12.19
CA LYS A 772 -22.19 -31.56 12.84
C LYS A 772 -21.42 -30.70 13.82
N HIS A 773 -21.26 -31.19 15.03
CA HIS A 773 -20.31 -30.58 15.96
C HIS A 773 -18.91 -31.11 15.66
N VAL A 774 -17.99 -30.20 15.32
CA VAL A 774 -16.61 -30.56 14.95
C VAL A 774 -15.68 -29.93 15.98
N VAL A 775 -14.78 -30.71 16.54
CA VAL A 775 -13.77 -30.26 17.49
C VAL A 775 -12.41 -30.78 17.06
N VAL A 776 -11.42 -29.88 17.06
CA VAL A 776 -10.01 -30.19 16.89
C VAL A 776 -9.30 -29.85 18.17
N THR A 777 -8.53 -30.79 18.74
CA THR A 777 -7.65 -30.51 19.87
C THR A 777 -6.21 -30.81 19.49
N ILE A 778 -5.30 -29.92 19.86
CA ILE A 778 -3.85 -30.02 19.62
C ILE A 778 -3.16 -29.70 20.94
N GLY A 779 -2.46 -30.67 21.51
CA GLY A 779 -1.73 -30.49 22.76
C GLY A 779 -1.06 -31.78 23.23
N GLY A 780 -0.07 -31.67 24.09
CA GLY A 780 0.67 -32.82 24.63
C GLY A 780 1.34 -33.69 23.54
N GLY A 781 1.69 -33.10 22.37
CA GLY A 781 2.26 -33.85 21.23
C GLY A 781 1.25 -34.73 20.48
N LYS A 782 -0.05 -34.49 20.67
CA LYS A 782 -1.15 -35.22 20.02
C LYS A 782 -2.14 -34.25 19.37
N ALA A 783 -2.67 -34.63 18.21
CA ALA A 783 -3.83 -33.97 17.61
C ALA A 783 -5.00 -34.95 17.52
N VAL A 784 -6.23 -34.51 17.83
CA VAL A 784 -7.44 -35.31 17.77
C VAL A 784 -8.55 -34.52 17.06
N VAL A 785 -9.31 -35.19 16.21
CA VAL A 785 -10.52 -34.63 15.57
C VAL A 785 -11.73 -35.43 16.08
N TYR A 786 -12.73 -34.70 16.55
CA TYR A 786 -14.04 -35.23 17.00
C TYR A 786 -15.12 -34.75 16.05
N VAL A 787 -16.10 -35.62 15.79
CA VAL A 787 -17.37 -35.30 15.13
C VAL A 787 -18.50 -35.82 15.98
N ASP A 788 -19.46 -34.96 16.34
CA ASP A 788 -20.58 -35.26 17.22
C ASP A 788 -20.12 -35.96 18.52
N GLY A 789 -19.03 -35.44 19.12
CA GLY A 789 -18.47 -35.95 20.36
C GLY A 789 -17.71 -37.25 20.25
N GLN A 790 -17.57 -37.86 19.05
CA GLN A 790 -16.84 -39.11 18.83
C GLN A 790 -15.48 -38.82 18.17
N GLU A 791 -14.40 -39.43 18.69
CA GLU A 791 -13.08 -39.38 18.05
C GLU A 791 -13.14 -40.05 16.67
N VAL A 792 -12.90 -39.32 15.60
CA VAL A 792 -12.87 -39.82 14.22
C VAL A 792 -11.46 -39.96 13.67
N GLY A 793 -10.47 -39.42 14.35
CA GLY A 793 -9.07 -39.54 14.02
C GLY A 793 -8.17 -38.91 15.08
N SER A 794 -7.00 -39.51 15.28
CA SER A 794 -5.97 -38.96 16.15
C SER A 794 -4.57 -39.29 15.61
N ARG A 795 -3.61 -38.41 15.92
CA ARG A 795 -2.18 -38.58 15.58
C ARG A 795 -1.33 -38.16 16.76
N SER A 796 -0.46 -39.06 17.21
CA SER A 796 0.61 -38.76 18.16
C SER A 796 1.89 -38.36 17.43
N GLY A 797 2.84 -37.79 18.15
CA GLY A 797 4.11 -37.32 17.59
C GLY A 797 3.94 -36.01 16.80
N ILE A 798 2.96 -35.21 17.16
CA ILE A 798 2.84 -33.83 16.67
C ILE A 798 3.93 -32.99 17.33
N THR A 799 4.75 -32.34 16.51
CA THR A 799 5.86 -31.50 16.95
C THR A 799 5.64 -30.03 16.60
N ILE A 800 4.78 -29.72 15.62
CA ILE A 800 4.42 -28.36 15.27
C ILE A 800 3.34 -27.89 16.26
N ARG A 801 3.64 -26.83 17.01
CA ARG A 801 2.66 -26.16 17.87
C ARG A 801 1.96 -25.04 17.08
N PRO A 802 0.71 -24.67 17.39
CA PRO A 802 0.05 -23.51 16.79
C PRO A 802 0.89 -22.22 16.94
N SER A 803 1.52 -22.00 18.10
CA SER A 803 2.40 -20.85 18.36
C SER A 803 3.65 -20.81 17.46
N ASP A 804 4.17 -21.95 17.01
CA ASP A 804 5.32 -22.00 16.09
C ASP A 804 4.98 -21.43 14.70
N ILE A 805 3.73 -21.58 14.27
CA ILE A 805 3.23 -21.08 12.98
C ILE A 805 3.10 -19.55 13.01
N ARG A 806 2.85 -18.95 14.18
CA ARG A 806 2.55 -17.52 14.36
C ARG A 806 1.51 -16.99 13.37
N PRO A 807 0.30 -17.59 13.37
CA PRO A 807 -0.71 -17.32 12.37
C PRO A 807 -1.21 -15.88 12.46
N VAL A 808 -1.15 -15.15 11.36
CA VAL A 808 -1.58 -13.74 11.25
C VAL A 808 -2.94 -13.65 10.58
N LEU A 809 -3.18 -14.50 9.59
CA LEU A 809 -4.44 -14.59 8.85
C LEU A 809 -5.21 -15.82 9.30
N ASN A 810 -6.16 -15.61 10.20
CA ASN A 810 -6.98 -16.69 10.75
C ASN A 810 -8.35 -16.71 10.09
N TYR A 811 -8.58 -17.66 9.20
CA TYR A 811 -9.80 -17.72 8.41
C TYR A 811 -10.76 -18.81 8.82
N ILE A 812 -12.06 -18.49 8.76
CA ILE A 812 -13.15 -19.49 8.65
C ILE A 812 -13.69 -19.38 7.22
N GLY A 813 -13.67 -20.47 6.48
CA GLY A 813 -14.24 -20.53 5.14
C GLY A 813 -13.32 -20.17 3.98
N ARG A 814 -12.07 -19.78 4.26
CA ARG A 814 -11.04 -19.45 3.26
C ARG A 814 -9.73 -20.20 3.59
N GLY A 815 -8.92 -20.53 2.59
CA GLY A 815 -7.58 -21.09 2.77
C GLY A 815 -6.47 -20.06 2.54
N GLN A 816 -5.27 -20.36 3.08
CA GLN A 816 -4.06 -19.58 2.78
C GLN A 816 -3.65 -19.72 1.31
N LEU A 817 -3.80 -20.92 0.72
CA LEU A 817 -3.57 -21.10 -0.70
C LEU A 817 -4.69 -20.47 -1.52
N SER A 818 -4.32 -19.60 -2.48
CA SER A 818 -5.26 -18.93 -3.38
C SER A 818 -6.09 -19.90 -4.24
N THR A 819 -5.58 -21.12 -4.46
CA THR A 819 -6.26 -22.19 -5.20
C THR A 819 -7.26 -22.97 -4.35
N SER A 820 -7.29 -22.80 -3.03
CA SER A 820 -8.22 -23.48 -2.16
C SER A 820 -9.66 -22.99 -2.41
N PRO A 821 -10.63 -23.92 -2.60
CA PRO A 821 -12.03 -23.53 -2.73
C PRO A 821 -12.55 -22.85 -1.47
N PHE A 822 -13.33 -21.79 -1.61
CA PHE A 822 -14.08 -21.19 -0.50
C PHE A 822 -15.12 -22.16 0.04
N LEU A 823 -15.43 -22.06 1.32
CA LEU A 823 -16.40 -22.92 1.99
C LEU A 823 -17.84 -22.52 1.63
N ALA A 824 -18.66 -23.50 1.33
CA ALA A 824 -20.11 -23.36 1.30
C ALA A 824 -20.72 -24.09 2.49
N ALA A 825 -21.04 -23.36 3.56
CA ALA A 825 -21.57 -23.94 4.81
C ALA A 825 -22.32 -22.90 5.65
N ASP A 826 -23.11 -23.40 6.59
CA ASP A 826 -23.64 -22.65 7.72
C ASP A 826 -22.76 -22.96 8.93
N ILE A 827 -22.32 -21.94 9.67
CA ILE A 827 -21.39 -22.01 10.81
C ILE A 827 -22.07 -21.42 12.05
N ASP A 828 -21.92 -22.08 13.22
CA ASP A 828 -22.55 -21.66 14.47
C ASP A 828 -21.63 -21.96 15.66
N ASP A 829 -21.75 -21.20 16.75
CA ASP A 829 -21.10 -21.36 18.05
C ASP A 829 -19.61 -21.77 17.95
N VAL A 830 -18.81 -20.90 17.40
CA VAL A 830 -17.36 -21.11 17.28
C VAL A 830 -16.68 -20.76 18.59
N ARG A 831 -15.87 -21.67 19.13
CA ARG A 831 -15.12 -21.48 20.37
C ARG A 831 -13.66 -21.84 20.19
N ILE A 832 -12.79 -21.06 20.80
CA ILE A 832 -11.35 -21.33 20.84
C ILE A 832 -10.89 -21.37 22.29
N TYR A 833 -10.12 -22.41 22.61
CA TYR A 833 -9.45 -22.58 23.90
C TYR A 833 -7.94 -22.65 23.68
N ASN A 834 -7.18 -22.07 24.59
CA ASN A 834 -5.71 -22.07 24.56
C ASN A 834 -5.09 -23.37 25.11
N TYR A 835 -5.86 -24.43 25.20
CA TYR A 835 -5.42 -25.77 25.64
C TYR A 835 -6.22 -26.89 24.95
N ALA A 836 -5.67 -28.08 24.95
CA ALA A 836 -6.37 -29.24 24.44
C ALA A 836 -7.40 -29.73 25.48
N ILE A 837 -8.71 -29.59 25.18
CA ILE A 837 -9.79 -30.07 26.05
C ILE A 837 -9.90 -31.60 25.98
N SER A 838 -10.45 -32.20 27.04
CA SER A 838 -10.67 -33.65 27.13
C SER A 838 -11.86 -34.11 26.27
N ALA A 839 -11.96 -35.44 26.03
CA ALA A 839 -13.10 -36.03 25.34
C ALA A 839 -14.42 -35.82 26.12
N GLU A 840 -14.37 -35.75 27.45
CA GLU A 840 -15.51 -35.47 28.30
C GLU A 840 -15.95 -34.00 28.16
N ASP A 841 -15.00 -33.09 28.10
CA ASP A 841 -15.26 -31.70 27.84
C ASP A 841 -15.89 -31.48 26.45
N VAL A 842 -15.47 -32.24 25.43
CA VAL A 842 -16.08 -32.21 24.10
C VAL A 842 -17.55 -32.59 24.15
N GLN A 843 -17.94 -33.60 24.94
CA GLN A 843 -19.32 -33.99 25.14
C GLN A 843 -20.10 -32.88 25.85
N THR A 844 -19.48 -32.25 26.85
CA THR A 844 -20.09 -31.18 27.64
C THR A 844 -20.42 -29.97 26.75
N ILE A 845 -19.47 -29.49 25.96
CA ILE A 845 -19.69 -28.32 25.09
C ILE A 845 -20.64 -28.63 23.93
N MET A 846 -20.63 -29.85 23.40
CA MET A 846 -21.60 -30.32 22.41
C MET A 846 -23.04 -30.26 22.95
N GLY A 847 -23.22 -30.63 24.20
CA GLY A 847 -24.53 -30.53 24.92
C GLY A 847 -24.93 -29.08 25.24
N GLY A 848 -24.07 -28.11 24.98
CA GLY A 848 -24.26 -26.70 25.31
C GLY A 848 -23.90 -26.34 26.74
N GLY A 849 -23.19 -27.23 27.45
CA GLY A 849 -22.63 -26.95 28.78
C GLY A 849 -21.41 -26.04 28.70
N GLU A 850 -21.06 -25.42 29.81
CA GLU A 850 -19.84 -24.67 30.00
C GLU A 850 -18.83 -25.51 30.78
N LEU A 851 -17.53 -25.37 30.49
CA LEU A 851 -16.49 -26.12 31.18
C LEU A 851 -16.26 -25.54 32.59
N THR A 852 -16.31 -26.37 33.60
CA THR A 852 -16.07 -25.97 35.01
C THR A 852 -14.58 -25.76 35.23
N GLY A 853 -14.22 -24.62 35.86
CA GLY A 853 -12.82 -24.23 36.09
C GLY A 853 -12.20 -23.38 35.00
N VAL A 854 -12.91 -23.14 33.90
CA VAL A 854 -12.60 -22.13 32.89
C VAL A 854 -13.45 -20.91 33.21
N MET A 855 -12.85 -19.74 33.39
CA MET A 855 -13.62 -18.52 33.63
C MET A 855 -14.53 -18.27 32.41
N SER A 856 -15.80 -18.55 32.57
CA SER A 856 -16.81 -18.20 31.59
C SER A 856 -17.15 -16.71 31.73
N ALA A 857 -17.46 -16.06 30.65
CA ALA A 857 -17.89 -14.67 30.64
C ALA A 857 -19.15 -14.40 31.52
N LYS A 858 -19.83 -15.46 31.97
CA LYS A 858 -21.02 -15.38 32.85
C LYS A 858 -20.71 -15.27 34.33
N ASP A 859 -19.50 -15.64 34.77
CA ASP A 859 -19.12 -15.62 36.19
C ASP A 859 -18.47 -14.30 36.61
N THR A 860 -18.16 -13.44 35.71
CA THR A 860 -17.83 -12.05 35.99
C THR A 860 -19.12 -11.23 36.00
N PRO A 861 -19.42 -10.43 37.05
CA PRO A 861 -20.53 -9.47 36.99
C PRO A 861 -20.34 -8.67 35.72
N SER A 862 -21.38 -8.57 34.90
CA SER A 862 -21.32 -7.74 33.66
C SER A 862 -20.94 -6.31 34.06
N VAL A 863 -19.66 -6.02 34.03
CA VAL A 863 -19.20 -4.65 34.11
C VAL A 863 -19.70 -4.01 32.82
N PRO A 864 -20.60 -3.03 32.91
CA PRO A 864 -21.13 -2.42 31.72
C PRO A 864 -19.94 -1.88 30.90
N HIS A 865 -19.81 -2.33 29.65
CA HIS A 865 -18.74 -1.90 28.76
C HIS A 865 -18.63 -0.38 28.77
N LYS A 866 -17.41 0.13 28.94
CA LYS A 866 -17.17 1.56 28.84
C LYS A 866 -17.04 1.92 27.36
N ILE A 867 -18.16 2.26 26.76
CA ILE A 867 -18.28 2.59 25.34
C ILE A 867 -18.06 4.09 25.19
N TYR A 868 -17.10 4.47 24.34
CA TYR A 868 -16.84 5.85 23.97
C TYR A 868 -16.96 6.01 22.47
N GLY A 869 -17.52 7.14 22.03
CA GLY A 869 -17.36 7.58 20.65
C GLY A 869 -15.92 8.05 20.40
N LEU A 870 -15.59 8.26 19.14
CA LEU A 870 -14.30 8.88 18.75
C LEU A 870 -14.14 10.32 19.28
N ASP A 871 -15.26 10.94 19.64
CA ASP A 871 -15.36 12.23 20.31
C ASP A 871 -15.01 12.16 21.82
N GLY A 872 -14.58 10.99 22.32
CA GLY A 872 -14.29 10.74 23.73
C GLY A 872 -15.53 10.73 24.64
N VAL A 873 -16.75 10.88 24.10
CA VAL A 873 -17.98 10.91 24.88
C VAL A 873 -18.39 9.48 25.23
N ARG A 874 -18.58 9.19 26.52
CA ARG A 874 -19.12 7.92 27.01
C ARG A 874 -20.54 7.70 26.51
N ARG A 875 -20.83 6.49 26.04
CA ARG A 875 -22.13 6.08 25.49
C ARG A 875 -22.67 4.89 26.24
N THR A 876 -23.98 4.70 26.17
CA THR A 876 -24.66 3.51 26.71
C THR A 876 -24.68 2.35 25.73
N GLU A 877 -24.53 2.64 24.41
CA GLU A 877 -24.55 1.65 23.34
C GLU A 877 -23.56 2.03 22.23
N PRO A 878 -22.98 1.05 21.52
CA PRO A 878 -22.15 1.33 20.35
C PRO A 878 -23.00 1.96 19.23
N ARG A 879 -22.39 2.87 18.47
CA ARG A 879 -23.01 3.41 17.24
C ARG A 879 -22.41 2.71 16.01
N PRO A 880 -23.15 2.66 14.88
CA PRO A 880 -22.53 2.25 13.61
C PRO A 880 -21.28 3.07 13.33
N GLY A 881 -20.19 2.38 12.99
CA GLY A 881 -18.87 2.96 12.83
C GLY A 881 -17.92 2.63 13.97
N LEU A 882 -16.74 3.26 13.99
CA LEU A 882 -15.69 2.99 14.95
C LEU A 882 -16.05 3.53 16.34
N ASN A 883 -16.02 2.65 17.34
CA ASN A 883 -16.22 2.96 18.75
C ASN A 883 -14.96 2.60 19.54
N ILE A 884 -14.81 3.15 20.72
CA ILE A 884 -13.85 2.71 21.72
C ILE A 884 -14.64 1.98 22.80
N ILE A 885 -14.53 0.65 22.86
CA ILE A 885 -15.21 -0.17 23.85
C ILE A 885 -14.15 -0.76 24.76
N ASP A 886 -14.21 -0.40 26.05
CA ASP A 886 -13.23 -0.80 27.06
C ASP A 886 -11.76 -0.53 26.63
N GLY A 887 -11.53 0.65 26.02
CA GLY A 887 -10.21 1.06 25.53
C GLY A 887 -9.83 0.55 24.14
N LYS A 888 -10.64 -0.29 23.51
CA LYS A 888 -10.40 -0.83 22.15
C LYS A 888 -11.17 -0.08 21.09
N LYS A 889 -10.56 0.08 19.92
CA LYS A 889 -11.28 0.53 18.71
C LYS A 889 -12.08 -0.64 18.15
N VAL A 890 -13.39 -0.53 18.19
CA VAL A 890 -14.33 -1.56 17.70
C VAL A 890 -15.20 -0.93 16.62
N LEU A 891 -15.18 -1.50 15.43
CA LEU A 891 -16.09 -1.12 14.35
C LEU A 891 -17.42 -1.84 14.57
N ARG A 892 -18.50 -1.08 14.72
CA ARG A 892 -19.87 -1.60 14.95
C ARG A 892 -20.79 -1.20 13.81
#